data_1aabdc9b1036b1142b15a98ca71b2617
#
_entry.id   1aabdc9b1036b1142b15a98ca71b2617
#
_cell.length_a   1.000
_cell.length_b   1.000
_cell.length_c   1.000
_cell.angle_alpha   90.00
_cell.angle_beta   90.00
_cell.angle_gamma   90.00
#
_symmetry.space_group_name_H-M   'P 1'
#
loop_
_entity.id
_entity.type
_entity.pdbx_description
1 polymer ?
#
loop_
_entity_poly.entity_id
_entity_poly.type
_entity_poly.pdbx_seq_one_letter_code
_entity_poly.pdbx_strand_id
1 'polypeptide(L)'
;MAAASLFVLAALPAGAGIDPPPTTANANPNAPGLVLTGQPAWVTVGGNLPLRLQVQGQAAGAAGLTVSVTAHEAVSSRSGFDNAIAGRNLGSVLGQAELPLDLFPAGEDGSRTLNFPLQAEDAPRDPNALQLRRTGVYPVEVELRQPDGTRLAGFVTPVVAVAPGANGGPAIGQRLGVSWVMPMTAPPAYQADGKPDPFVVSQLRPEGRLGRRAIAIANSGVPLTIAPGPETLESWTQLANGDPALTTSLNAMRDALGRSQVLAGAYVPVDVRSLVSSGLSAEVGPELVQGTDKLSALLGTRVDPRTEIARPANDASLARLRDAGVDRVILDGADLAPRDEQFTPAQPFAVRNQPGTTTAVGSDAGLQRLLEGDDPPALRAQRFLAGLSVVALEQPNVRRGVVVLQPDDWNASNALLESALAGLTSDHPLLDPLTVDDLIGTVSPATSGNAPVERDLAPSPVPPAPVTEREYLDAQTQFEAFNALVPPPNPIAESGNRSLLVSLSSAWSGPAGRSRARAELANIDADVNQFVGRLHVPAVDSTITLTAEKGAIPVTFLNDTGQALRVRVRLESDKLVFPDGNQRVLDLPPRSTTVRFTVETRSTGTFPLTLRVTSPDGALPIQQTEVKVRTTFFVNNVGAFLTVGAVLFLAGWWAHDIRRRRRRRAATPAHPSLASPPATPGAGQSSGQSSTP
;
A
#
# COMPACT_ATOMS: atom_id res chain seq x y z
N MET A 1 48.43 -26.00 31.19
CA MET A 1 47.14 -25.56 31.76
C MET A 1 46.38 -24.86 30.66
N ALA A 2 45.51 -25.57 30.00
CA ALA A 2 44.68 -25.09 28.90
C ALA A 2 43.26 -24.93 29.47
N ALA A 3 42.73 -23.70 29.43
CA ALA A 3 41.34 -23.39 29.78
C ALA A 3 40.48 -23.52 28.53
N ALA A 4 39.61 -24.52 28.51
CA ALA A 4 38.60 -24.71 27.47
C ALA A 4 37.38 -23.85 27.80
N SER A 5 37.10 -22.89 26.94
CA SER A 5 35.89 -22.09 26.98
C SER A 5 34.77 -22.84 26.26
N LEU A 6 33.77 -23.28 27.05
CA LEU A 6 32.54 -23.87 26.56
C LEU A 6 31.64 -22.78 25.98
N PHE A 7 31.48 -22.78 24.65
CA PHE A 7 30.41 -22.01 23.98
C PHE A 7 29.10 -22.78 24.10
N VAL A 8 28.18 -22.27 24.91
CA VAL A 8 26.79 -22.72 24.90
C VAL A 8 26.11 -22.09 23.70
N LEU A 9 25.82 -22.90 22.70
CA LEU A 9 24.94 -22.53 21.58
C LEU A 9 23.50 -22.47 22.13
N ALA A 10 22.99 -21.28 22.39
CA ALA A 10 21.57 -21.09 22.60
C ALA A 10 20.85 -21.25 21.25
N ALA A 11 20.07 -22.30 21.11
CA ALA A 11 19.17 -22.49 19.98
C ALA A 11 18.11 -21.38 20.00
N LEU A 12 18.10 -20.55 18.97
CA LEU A 12 17.01 -19.61 18.68
C LEU A 12 15.76 -20.43 18.33
N PRO A 13 14.60 -20.12 18.92
CA PRO A 13 13.37 -20.79 18.51
C PRO A 13 13.01 -20.36 17.09
N ALA A 14 12.84 -21.36 16.24
CA ALA A 14 12.24 -21.21 14.92
C ALA A 14 10.76 -20.86 15.06
N GLY A 15 10.32 -19.87 14.27
CA GLY A 15 8.92 -19.61 13.99
C GLY A 15 8.22 -18.73 15.03
N ALA A 16 8.29 -17.40 14.85
CA ALA A 16 7.21 -16.54 15.33
C ALA A 16 6.00 -16.76 14.40
N GLY A 17 5.28 -17.87 14.65
CA GLY A 17 3.87 -17.93 14.34
C GLY A 17 3.21 -16.84 15.18
N ILE A 18 2.35 -16.03 14.58
CA ILE A 18 1.47 -15.13 15.31
C ILE A 18 0.58 -16.06 16.15
N ASP A 19 0.90 -16.15 17.45
CA ASP A 19 0.04 -16.86 18.38
C ASP A 19 -1.36 -16.25 18.30
N PRO A 20 -2.42 -17.08 18.32
CA PRO A 20 -3.76 -16.57 18.52
C PRO A 20 -3.76 -15.71 19.80
N PRO A 21 -4.57 -14.61 19.86
CA PRO A 21 -4.61 -13.75 21.02
C PRO A 21 -4.76 -14.61 22.27
N PRO A 22 -4.02 -14.30 23.35
CA PRO A 22 -4.09 -15.12 24.54
C PRO A 22 -5.53 -15.20 24.97
N THR A 23 -6.12 -16.35 24.78
CA THR A 23 -7.29 -16.74 25.56
C THR A 23 -6.86 -16.51 27.00
N THR A 24 -7.63 -15.79 27.78
CA THR A 24 -7.42 -15.50 29.19
C THR A 24 -7.23 -16.81 29.97
N ALA A 25 -6.12 -17.46 29.77
CA ALA A 25 -5.72 -18.68 30.39
C ALA A 25 -4.81 -18.33 31.56
N ASN A 26 -5.43 -17.82 32.66
CA ASN A 26 -4.93 -17.93 34.04
C ASN A 26 -5.84 -17.21 35.07
N ALA A 27 -7.03 -16.77 34.67
CA ALA A 27 -8.04 -16.51 35.68
C ALA A 27 -8.53 -17.89 36.16
N ASN A 28 -8.37 -18.18 37.47
CA ASN A 28 -8.98 -19.35 38.09
C ASN A 28 -10.49 -19.32 37.71
N PRO A 29 -11.02 -20.26 36.90
CA PRO A 29 -12.40 -20.20 36.43
C PRO A 29 -13.40 -20.28 37.58
N ASN A 30 -12.93 -20.65 38.76
CA ASN A 30 -13.70 -20.74 40.00
C ASN A 30 -13.57 -19.48 40.88
N ALA A 31 -12.70 -18.52 40.54
CA ALA A 31 -12.63 -17.30 41.31
C ALA A 31 -13.95 -16.50 41.19
N PRO A 32 -14.46 -15.92 42.30
CA PRO A 32 -15.61 -15.04 42.21
C PRO A 32 -15.33 -13.89 41.26
N GLY A 33 -16.22 -13.67 40.27
CA GLY A 33 -16.11 -12.60 39.30
C GLY A 33 -17.40 -11.82 39.15
N LEU A 34 -17.29 -10.53 38.84
CA LEU A 34 -18.41 -9.66 38.50
C LEU A 34 -18.08 -8.99 37.16
N VAL A 35 -18.91 -9.23 36.17
CA VAL A 35 -18.69 -8.75 34.79
C VAL A 35 -19.80 -7.80 34.36
N LEU A 36 -19.44 -6.63 33.84
CA LEU A 36 -20.36 -5.73 33.18
C LEU A 36 -20.67 -6.26 31.78
N THR A 37 -21.94 -6.58 31.52
CA THR A 37 -22.42 -7.06 30.22
C THR A 37 -23.21 -5.99 29.46
N GLY A 38 -23.66 -4.90 30.14
CA GLY A 38 -24.32 -3.77 29.51
C GLY A 38 -24.50 -2.59 30.45
N GLN A 39 -24.43 -1.39 29.87
CA GLN A 39 -24.65 -0.10 30.51
C GLN A 39 -25.03 0.89 29.42
N PRO A 40 -25.98 1.84 29.68
CA PRO A 40 -26.24 2.89 28.71
C PRO A 40 -25.03 3.81 28.54
N ALA A 41 -24.86 4.36 27.35
CA ALA A 41 -23.76 5.28 27.04
C ALA A 41 -23.81 6.57 27.87
N TRP A 42 -25.01 6.98 28.24
CA TRP A 42 -25.28 8.12 29.13
C TRP A 42 -26.61 7.94 29.87
N VAL A 43 -26.79 8.68 30.94
CA VAL A 43 -28.01 8.69 31.74
C VAL A 43 -28.44 10.11 32.03
N THR A 44 -29.73 10.35 32.17
CA THR A 44 -30.27 11.64 32.59
C THR A 44 -30.18 11.77 34.11
N VAL A 45 -29.71 12.93 34.59
CA VAL A 45 -29.77 13.30 36.01
C VAL A 45 -31.24 13.22 36.51
N GLY A 46 -31.46 12.56 37.65
CA GLY A 46 -32.81 12.30 38.17
C GLY A 46 -33.52 11.08 37.56
N GLY A 47 -32.86 10.37 36.64
CA GLY A 47 -33.34 9.11 36.05
C GLY A 47 -32.83 7.89 36.82
N ASN A 48 -32.51 6.82 36.07
CA ASN A 48 -31.98 5.57 36.61
C ASN A 48 -30.68 5.17 35.87
N LEU A 49 -29.79 4.47 36.58
CA LEU A 49 -28.62 3.80 36.04
C LEU A 49 -28.91 2.30 35.98
N PRO A 50 -29.29 1.74 34.83
CA PRO A 50 -29.38 0.29 34.67
C PRO A 50 -27.99 -0.29 34.41
N LEU A 51 -27.58 -1.24 35.24
CA LEU A 51 -26.38 -2.01 35.07
C LEU A 51 -26.74 -3.46 34.80
N ARG A 52 -26.31 -3.99 33.67
CA ARG A 52 -26.44 -5.41 33.35
C ARG A 52 -25.17 -6.13 33.75
N LEU A 53 -25.31 -7.00 34.77
CA LEU A 53 -24.18 -7.64 35.43
C LEU A 53 -24.30 -9.16 35.35
N GLN A 54 -23.18 -9.84 35.19
CA GLN A 54 -23.08 -11.29 35.26
C GLN A 54 -22.12 -11.70 36.39
N VAL A 55 -22.58 -12.56 37.28
CA VAL A 55 -21.75 -13.15 38.34
C VAL A 55 -21.11 -14.44 37.82
N GLN A 56 -19.82 -14.58 38.02
CA GLN A 56 -19.03 -15.72 37.51
C GLN A 56 -18.33 -16.48 38.66
N GLY A 57 -17.84 -17.69 38.34
CA GLY A 57 -17.11 -18.53 39.29
C GLY A 57 -17.98 -19.08 40.39
N GLN A 58 -17.40 -19.39 41.54
CA GLN A 58 -18.09 -19.98 42.72
C GLN A 58 -19.21 -19.10 43.27
N ALA A 59 -19.20 -17.81 43.01
CA ALA A 59 -20.26 -16.88 43.44
C ALA A 59 -21.55 -17.00 42.60
N ALA A 60 -21.53 -17.62 41.42
CA ALA A 60 -22.68 -17.66 40.51
C ALA A 60 -23.95 -18.33 41.09
N GLY A 61 -23.79 -19.24 42.05
CA GLY A 61 -24.90 -19.92 42.73
C GLY A 61 -25.08 -19.55 44.19
N ALA A 62 -24.35 -18.56 44.71
CA ALA A 62 -24.44 -18.16 46.10
C ALA A 62 -25.69 -17.32 46.35
N ALA A 63 -26.39 -17.60 47.47
CA ALA A 63 -27.57 -16.84 47.91
C ALA A 63 -27.18 -15.65 48.78
N GLY A 64 -28.04 -14.64 48.81
CA GLY A 64 -27.90 -13.47 49.70
C GLY A 64 -26.78 -12.49 49.24
N LEU A 65 -26.30 -12.59 48.01
CA LEU A 65 -25.32 -11.66 47.46
C LEU A 65 -25.93 -10.27 47.26
N THR A 66 -25.12 -9.25 47.53
CA THR A 66 -25.51 -7.85 47.36
C THR A 66 -24.56 -7.20 46.35
N VAL A 67 -25.12 -6.39 45.45
CA VAL A 67 -24.32 -5.48 44.60
C VAL A 67 -24.36 -4.08 45.24
N SER A 68 -23.18 -3.63 45.64
CA SER A 68 -22.95 -2.28 46.18
C SER A 68 -22.37 -1.40 45.07
N VAL A 69 -22.96 -0.24 44.88
CA VAL A 69 -22.52 0.74 43.88
C VAL A 69 -22.19 2.06 44.59
N THR A 70 -20.95 2.52 44.46
CA THR A 70 -20.47 3.76 45.08
C THR A 70 -20.09 4.75 43.97
N ALA A 71 -20.77 5.90 43.95
CA ALA A 71 -20.49 6.98 43.02
C ALA A 71 -19.50 7.98 43.63
N HIS A 72 -18.56 8.42 42.84
CA HIS A 72 -17.52 9.39 43.20
C HIS A 72 -17.69 10.71 42.43
N GLU A 73 -16.94 11.75 42.82
CA GLU A 73 -16.96 13.06 42.17
C GLU A 73 -16.62 12.95 40.68
N ALA A 74 -17.29 13.82 39.88
CA ALA A 74 -17.05 13.87 38.46
C ALA A 74 -15.57 14.21 38.14
N VAL A 75 -15.00 13.51 37.19
CA VAL A 75 -13.65 13.81 36.71
C VAL A 75 -13.66 15.07 35.86
N SER A 76 -12.65 15.93 36.02
CA SER A 76 -12.50 17.21 35.33
C SER A 76 -11.40 17.23 34.26
N SER A 77 -10.65 16.15 34.13
CA SER A 77 -9.52 16.07 33.21
C SER A 77 -9.30 14.63 32.72
N ARG A 78 -8.59 14.48 31.60
CA ARG A 78 -8.17 13.18 31.05
C ARG A 78 -7.31 12.38 32.06
N SER A 79 -6.34 13.03 32.68
CA SER A 79 -5.47 12.36 33.67
C SER A 79 -6.26 11.90 34.91
N GLY A 80 -7.25 12.71 35.35
CA GLY A 80 -8.19 12.32 36.39
C GLY A 80 -9.01 11.10 35.99
N PHE A 81 -9.51 11.08 34.77
CA PHE A 81 -10.24 9.96 34.19
C PHE A 81 -9.40 8.68 34.13
N ASP A 82 -8.18 8.78 33.58
CA ASP A 82 -7.26 7.63 33.46
C ASP A 82 -6.90 7.04 34.85
N ASN A 83 -6.73 7.89 35.86
CA ASN A 83 -6.51 7.45 37.23
C ASN A 83 -7.75 6.74 37.80
N ALA A 84 -8.92 7.31 37.58
CA ALA A 84 -10.17 6.76 38.13
C ALA A 84 -10.52 5.39 37.52
N ILE A 85 -10.43 5.22 36.18
CA ILE A 85 -10.69 3.92 35.54
C ILE A 85 -9.66 2.85 35.92
N ALA A 86 -8.46 3.27 36.33
CA ALA A 86 -7.43 2.38 36.87
C ALA A 86 -7.62 2.08 38.39
N GLY A 87 -8.72 2.51 39.00
CA GLY A 87 -8.98 2.34 40.43
C GLY A 87 -8.07 3.18 41.33
N ARG A 88 -7.43 4.22 40.80
CA ARG A 88 -6.55 5.13 41.54
C ARG A 88 -7.22 6.50 41.66
N ASN A 89 -7.28 7.03 42.86
CA ASN A 89 -7.82 8.36 43.11
C ASN A 89 -9.22 8.58 42.51
N LEU A 90 -10.21 7.91 43.04
CA LEU A 90 -11.61 8.00 42.58
C LEU A 90 -12.27 9.32 42.93
N GLY A 91 -11.70 10.09 43.84
CA GLY A 91 -12.31 11.30 44.39
C GLY A 91 -13.24 11.03 45.59
N SER A 92 -13.92 12.08 46.07
CA SER A 92 -14.83 11.97 47.23
C SER A 92 -16.09 11.18 46.87
N VAL A 93 -16.59 10.41 47.83
CA VAL A 93 -17.85 9.66 47.69
C VAL A 93 -19.02 10.62 47.66
N LEU A 94 -19.85 10.51 46.64
CA LEU A 94 -21.09 11.29 46.50
C LEU A 94 -22.31 10.52 47.00
N GLY A 95 -22.31 9.20 46.89
CA GLY A 95 -23.42 8.36 47.31
C GLY A 95 -23.12 6.90 47.12
N GLN A 96 -23.83 6.07 47.85
CA GLN A 96 -23.76 4.61 47.77
C GLN A 96 -25.17 4.05 47.72
N ALA A 97 -25.38 3.01 46.94
CA ALA A 97 -26.62 2.26 46.91
C ALA A 97 -26.33 0.78 46.87
N GLU A 98 -27.17 0.00 47.55
CA GLU A 98 -26.99 -1.46 47.64
C GLU A 98 -28.28 -2.14 47.22
N LEU A 99 -28.16 -3.17 46.38
CA LEU A 99 -29.29 -3.96 45.90
C LEU A 99 -29.00 -5.45 46.09
N PRO A 100 -29.89 -6.21 46.81
CA PRO A 100 -29.78 -7.65 46.86
C PRO A 100 -29.94 -8.27 45.48
N LEU A 101 -28.99 -9.11 45.08
CA LEU A 101 -28.95 -9.70 43.73
C LEU A 101 -30.15 -10.62 43.48
N ASP A 102 -30.67 -11.25 44.52
CA ASP A 102 -31.76 -12.21 44.43
C ASP A 102 -33.11 -11.58 44.06
N LEU A 103 -33.24 -10.25 44.17
CA LEU A 103 -34.42 -9.52 43.74
C LEU A 103 -34.55 -9.38 42.20
N PHE A 104 -33.50 -9.68 41.47
CA PHE A 104 -33.43 -9.50 40.02
C PHE A 104 -33.30 -10.85 39.35
N PRO A 105 -34.22 -11.24 38.45
CA PRO A 105 -34.14 -12.50 37.72
C PRO A 105 -32.97 -12.49 36.77
N ALA A 106 -32.30 -13.66 36.65
CA ALA A 106 -31.29 -13.85 35.62
C ALA A 106 -31.93 -14.01 34.26
N GLY A 107 -31.37 -13.35 33.24
CA GLY A 107 -31.69 -13.56 31.84
C GLY A 107 -31.18 -14.93 31.34
N GLU A 108 -31.48 -15.26 30.09
CA GLU A 108 -31.03 -16.51 29.47
C GLU A 108 -29.49 -16.65 29.42
N ASP A 109 -28.77 -15.53 29.35
CA ASP A 109 -27.32 -15.44 29.40
C ASP A 109 -26.73 -15.39 30.81
N GLY A 110 -27.57 -15.56 31.84
CA GLY A 110 -27.18 -15.47 33.24
C GLY A 110 -26.92 -14.05 33.75
N SER A 111 -27.09 -13.02 32.93
CA SER A 111 -26.96 -11.63 33.36
C SER A 111 -28.22 -11.14 34.08
N ARG A 112 -28.06 -10.15 34.95
CA ARG A 112 -29.15 -9.49 35.70
C ARG A 112 -29.07 -8.00 35.50
N THR A 113 -30.22 -7.32 35.33
CA THR A 113 -30.28 -5.88 35.18
C THR A 113 -30.73 -5.25 36.50
N LEU A 114 -29.84 -4.49 37.14
CA LEU A 114 -30.07 -3.77 38.37
C LEU A 114 -30.25 -2.29 38.05
N ASN A 115 -31.28 -1.65 38.60
CA ASN A 115 -31.59 -0.24 38.37
C ASN A 115 -31.27 0.56 39.62
N PHE A 116 -30.31 1.48 39.53
CA PHE A 116 -29.95 2.39 40.61
C PHE A 116 -30.53 3.77 40.36
N PRO A 117 -31.37 4.32 41.29
CA PRO A 117 -31.95 5.64 41.11
C PRO A 117 -30.88 6.72 41.19
N LEU A 118 -31.03 7.76 40.34
CA LEU A 118 -30.17 8.93 40.34
C LEU A 118 -30.88 10.11 40.98
N GLN A 119 -30.20 10.81 41.87
CA GLN A 119 -30.74 11.96 42.54
C GLN A 119 -30.98 13.13 41.57
N ALA A 120 -32.17 13.63 41.50
CA ALA A 120 -32.47 14.88 40.79
C ALA A 120 -31.82 16.10 41.49
N GLU A 121 -31.45 17.13 40.72
CA GLU A 121 -30.70 18.28 41.23
C GLU A 121 -31.42 18.98 42.37
N ASP A 122 -32.71 19.20 42.22
CA ASP A 122 -33.56 19.94 43.17
C ASP A 122 -34.38 19.04 44.13
N ALA A 123 -34.20 17.71 44.05
CA ALA A 123 -34.96 16.80 44.89
C ALA A 123 -34.37 16.71 46.32
N PRO A 124 -35.20 16.43 47.34
CA PRO A 124 -34.72 16.09 48.67
C PRO A 124 -33.72 14.93 48.61
N ARG A 125 -32.69 14.96 49.48
CA ARG A 125 -31.68 13.93 49.49
C ARG A 125 -32.27 12.55 49.80
N ASP A 126 -32.16 11.64 48.84
CA ASP A 126 -32.48 10.21 49.03
C ASP A 126 -31.18 9.45 49.33
N PRO A 127 -31.05 8.79 50.49
CA PRO A 127 -29.87 8.04 50.87
C PRO A 127 -29.64 6.80 49.99
N ASN A 128 -30.70 6.33 49.28
CA ASN A 128 -30.62 5.17 48.40
C ASN A 128 -30.37 5.52 46.93
N ALA A 129 -30.24 6.82 46.60
CA ALA A 129 -30.00 7.31 45.27
C ALA A 129 -28.55 7.79 45.10
N LEU A 130 -27.95 7.50 43.93
CA LEU A 130 -26.63 8.01 43.58
C LEU A 130 -26.71 9.51 43.28
N GLN A 131 -25.79 10.29 43.84
CA GLN A 131 -25.80 11.75 43.81
C GLN A 131 -25.17 12.34 42.55
N LEU A 132 -25.56 11.86 41.34
CA LEU A 132 -25.06 12.36 40.06
C LEU A 132 -25.90 13.55 39.60
N ARG A 133 -25.69 14.73 40.20
CA ARG A 133 -26.61 15.89 40.10
C ARG A 133 -26.34 16.83 38.95
N ARG A 134 -25.20 16.73 38.26
CA ARG A 134 -24.78 17.66 37.19
C ARG A 134 -24.30 16.87 35.97
N THR A 135 -24.23 17.53 34.83
CA THR A 135 -23.56 16.98 33.69
C THR A 135 -22.09 16.71 34.00
N GLY A 136 -21.62 15.46 33.79
CA GLY A 136 -20.26 15.05 34.10
C GLY A 136 -20.03 13.58 33.86
N VAL A 137 -18.78 13.16 33.97
CA VAL A 137 -18.35 11.76 33.91
C VAL A 137 -17.94 11.34 35.31
N TYR A 138 -18.64 10.39 35.86
CA TYR A 138 -18.54 9.98 37.25
C TYR A 138 -17.90 8.58 37.32
N PRO A 139 -16.78 8.38 38.06
CA PRO A 139 -16.32 7.06 38.42
C PRO A 139 -17.32 6.37 39.36
N VAL A 140 -17.72 5.17 39.00
CA VAL A 140 -18.66 4.38 39.80
C VAL A 140 -18.01 3.02 40.09
N GLU A 141 -17.76 2.77 41.38
CA GLU A 141 -17.27 1.48 41.84
C GLU A 141 -18.45 0.53 42.02
N VAL A 142 -18.35 -0.66 41.45
CA VAL A 142 -19.36 -1.72 41.51
C VAL A 142 -18.75 -2.92 42.16
N GLU A 143 -19.30 -3.36 43.27
CA GLU A 143 -18.79 -4.45 44.07
C GLU A 143 -19.85 -5.53 44.34
N LEU A 144 -19.42 -6.79 44.26
CA LEU A 144 -20.18 -7.95 44.72
C LEU A 144 -19.78 -8.29 46.15
N ARG A 145 -20.73 -8.29 47.05
CA ARG A 145 -20.51 -8.54 48.48
C ARG A 145 -21.31 -9.74 48.99
N GLN A 146 -20.73 -10.44 50.00
CA GLN A 146 -21.42 -11.45 50.76
C GLN A 146 -22.34 -10.82 51.80
N PRO A 147 -23.26 -11.62 52.44
CA PRO A 147 -24.12 -11.11 53.51
C PRO A 147 -23.37 -10.57 54.73
N ASP A 148 -22.15 -10.98 54.95
CA ASP A 148 -21.26 -10.48 56.00
C ASP A 148 -20.51 -9.19 55.65
N GLY A 149 -20.77 -8.62 54.44
CA GLY A 149 -20.11 -7.45 53.92
C GLY A 149 -18.77 -7.69 53.20
N THR A 150 -18.28 -8.94 53.17
CA THR A 150 -17.02 -9.27 52.51
C THR A 150 -17.11 -9.04 50.99
N ARG A 151 -16.16 -8.28 50.46
CA ARG A 151 -16.05 -8.04 49.00
C ARG A 151 -15.53 -9.31 48.32
N LEU A 152 -16.26 -9.77 47.29
CA LEU A 152 -15.88 -10.92 46.47
C LEU A 152 -15.21 -10.51 45.17
N ALA A 153 -15.76 -9.52 44.49
CA ALA A 153 -15.31 -9.01 43.20
C ALA A 153 -15.75 -7.57 43.02
N GLY A 154 -15.18 -6.88 42.06
CA GLY A 154 -15.63 -5.51 41.69
C GLY A 154 -14.78 -4.90 40.62
N PHE A 155 -15.30 -3.82 40.04
CA PHE A 155 -14.64 -3.03 39.02
C PHE A 155 -15.10 -1.57 39.11
N VAL A 156 -14.38 -0.68 38.41
CA VAL A 156 -14.78 0.73 38.25
C VAL A 156 -15.30 0.93 36.82
N THR A 157 -16.54 1.44 36.70
CA THR A 157 -17.12 1.85 35.43
C THR A 157 -17.37 3.36 35.43
N PRO A 158 -17.07 4.07 34.33
CA PRO A 158 -17.47 5.48 34.21
C PRO A 158 -18.94 5.59 33.81
N VAL A 159 -19.66 6.54 34.44
CA VAL A 159 -21.04 6.87 34.11
C VAL A 159 -21.10 8.31 33.61
N VAL A 160 -21.59 8.49 32.40
CA VAL A 160 -21.87 9.82 31.81
C VAL A 160 -23.26 10.24 32.23
N ALA A 161 -23.38 11.23 33.13
CA ALA A 161 -24.65 11.81 33.50
C ALA A 161 -24.86 13.17 32.80
N VAL A 162 -26.06 13.42 32.31
CA VAL A 162 -26.41 14.67 31.62
C VAL A 162 -27.64 15.29 32.27
N ALA A 163 -27.51 16.55 32.70
CA ALA A 163 -28.60 17.29 33.29
C ALA A 163 -29.64 17.66 32.21
N PRO A 164 -30.94 17.64 32.53
CA PRO A 164 -31.96 18.10 31.61
C PRO A 164 -31.82 19.60 31.38
N GLY A 165 -32.00 20.05 30.13
CA GLY A 165 -32.08 21.47 29.79
C GLY A 165 -33.47 22.07 30.09
N ALA A 166 -33.59 23.39 29.91
CA ALA A 166 -34.82 24.14 30.20
C ALA A 166 -36.07 23.62 29.46
N ASN A 167 -35.90 22.91 28.35
CA ASN A 167 -36.97 22.32 27.53
C ASN A 167 -37.12 20.80 27.71
N GLY A 168 -36.55 20.22 28.76
CA GLY A 168 -36.57 18.79 29.03
C GLY A 168 -35.61 17.95 28.18
N GLY A 169 -34.96 18.54 27.18
CA GLY A 169 -33.83 17.92 26.46
C GLY A 169 -32.51 18.12 27.22
N PRO A 170 -31.40 17.53 26.77
CA PRO A 170 -30.10 17.70 27.42
C PRO A 170 -29.66 19.18 27.39
N ALA A 171 -29.17 19.71 28.53
CA ALA A 171 -28.51 21.02 28.58
C ALA A 171 -27.08 20.91 28.11
N ILE A 172 -26.83 21.25 26.85
CA ILE A 172 -25.50 21.11 26.25
C ILE A 172 -25.12 22.34 25.46
N GLY A 173 -23.81 22.67 25.48
CA GLY A 173 -23.21 23.65 24.57
C GLY A 173 -22.98 23.04 23.16
N GLN A 174 -21.74 22.87 22.78
CA GLN A 174 -21.35 22.22 21.50
C GLN A 174 -21.04 20.74 21.71
N ARG A 175 -21.62 19.86 20.89
CA ARG A 175 -21.24 18.44 20.89
C ARG A 175 -19.84 18.28 20.31
N LEU A 176 -19.09 17.32 20.83
CA LEU A 176 -17.79 16.93 20.30
C LEU A 176 -17.98 16.13 19.01
N GLY A 177 -17.42 16.60 17.89
CA GLY A 177 -17.32 15.81 16.68
C GLY A 177 -16.43 14.58 16.91
N VAL A 178 -16.89 13.40 16.53
CA VAL A 178 -16.13 12.15 16.66
C VAL A 178 -16.03 11.48 15.31
N SER A 179 -14.85 11.48 14.73
CA SER A 179 -14.58 10.73 13.50
C SER A 179 -13.86 9.44 13.83
N TRP A 180 -14.53 8.32 13.64
CA TRP A 180 -13.93 7.02 13.85
C TRP A 180 -13.49 6.43 12.50
N VAL A 181 -12.17 6.31 12.33
CA VAL A 181 -11.53 5.81 11.12
C VAL A 181 -11.23 4.33 11.28
N MET A 182 -11.77 3.52 10.37
CA MET A 182 -11.66 2.07 10.38
C MET A 182 -10.86 1.58 9.16
N PRO A 183 -9.58 1.25 9.31
CA PRO A 183 -8.84 0.57 8.26
C PRO A 183 -9.40 -0.84 8.05
N MET A 184 -9.65 -1.18 6.79
CA MET A 184 -10.16 -2.49 6.37
C MET A 184 -9.16 -3.13 5.41
N THR A 185 -7.96 -3.37 5.92
CA THR A 185 -6.80 -3.86 5.17
C THR A 185 -6.32 -5.20 5.69
N ALA A 186 -5.82 -6.04 4.80
CA ALA A 186 -5.10 -7.28 5.07
C ALA A 186 -3.77 -7.28 4.32
N PRO A 187 -2.82 -8.15 4.67
CA PRO A 187 -1.72 -8.48 3.76
C PRO A 187 -2.26 -8.96 2.41
N PRO A 188 -1.50 -8.85 1.31
CA PRO A 188 -1.92 -9.37 0.02
C PRO A 188 -2.41 -10.81 0.10
N ALA A 189 -3.61 -11.05 -0.46
CA ALA A 189 -4.36 -12.28 -0.21
C ALA A 189 -3.85 -13.49 -1.01
N TYR A 190 -3.07 -13.27 -2.05
CA TYR A 190 -2.50 -14.35 -2.84
C TYR A 190 -1.00 -14.46 -2.61
N GLN A 191 -0.53 -15.71 -2.54
CA GLN A 191 0.90 -16.01 -2.54
C GLN A 191 1.46 -15.88 -3.96
N ALA A 192 2.78 -15.80 -4.08
CA ALA A 192 3.45 -15.70 -5.37
C ALA A 192 3.12 -16.84 -6.35
N ASP A 193 2.73 -18.03 -5.85
CA ASP A 193 2.27 -19.15 -6.68
C ASP A 193 0.78 -19.05 -7.10
N GLY A 194 0.12 -17.93 -6.82
CA GLY A 194 -1.29 -17.67 -7.14
C GLY A 194 -2.30 -18.34 -6.21
N LYS A 195 -1.86 -19.03 -5.14
CA LYS A 195 -2.78 -19.62 -4.17
C LYS A 195 -3.20 -18.62 -3.11
N PRO A 196 -4.46 -18.67 -2.66
CA PRO A 196 -4.91 -17.85 -1.54
C PRO A 196 -4.12 -18.16 -0.25
N ASP A 197 -3.75 -17.11 0.50
CA ASP A 197 -3.16 -17.26 1.83
C ASP A 197 -4.26 -17.64 2.84
N PRO A 198 -4.20 -18.82 3.48
CA PRO A 198 -5.25 -19.28 4.40
C PRO A 198 -5.45 -18.33 5.59
N PHE A 199 -4.40 -17.66 6.05
CA PHE A 199 -4.49 -16.67 7.12
C PHE A 199 -5.35 -15.49 6.68
N VAL A 200 -5.09 -14.92 5.50
CA VAL A 200 -5.87 -13.80 4.98
C VAL A 200 -7.32 -14.22 4.74
N VAL A 201 -7.55 -15.38 4.13
CA VAL A 201 -8.91 -15.93 3.94
C VAL A 201 -9.66 -15.99 5.27
N SER A 202 -9.00 -16.45 6.35
CA SER A 202 -9.62 -16.52 7.68
C SER A 202 -10.01 -15.15 8.24
N GLN A 203 -9.25 -14.08 7.93
CA GLN A 203 -9.58 -12.72 8.36
C GLN A 203 -10.82 -12.13 7.68
N LEU A 204 -11.14 -12.61 6.47
CA LEU A 204 -12.26 -12.13 5.66
C LEU A 204 -13.59 -12.81 6.01
N ARG A 205 -13.57 -14.00 6.64
CA ARG A 205 -14.79 -14.72 7.07
C ARG A 205 -15.59 -13.94 8.12
N PRO A 206 -16.91 -14.22 8.29
CA PRO A 206 -17.77 -13.53 9.28
C PRO A 206 -17.20 -13.51 10.70
N GLU A 207 -16.54 -14.57 11.12
CA GLU A 207 -15.84 -14.71 12.41
C GLU A 207 -14.42 -14.15 12.40
N GLY A 208 -13.88 -13.81 11.26
CA GLY A 208 -12.57 -13.21 11.09
C GLY A 208 -12.55 -11.71 11.41
N ARG A 209 -11.38 -11.15 11.59
CA ARG A 209 -11.19 -9.75 12.00
C ARG A 209 -11.91 -8.74 11.11
N LEU A 210 -11.73 -8.86 9.77
CA LEU A 210 -12.35 -7.94 8.80
C LEU A 210 -13.84 -8.23 8.61
N GLY A 211 -14.23 -9.51 8.57
CA GLY A 211 -15.64 -9.89 8.46
C GLY A 211 -16.47 -9.39 9.63
N ARG A 212 -15.99 -9.55 10.88
CA ARG A 212 -16.66 -9.01 12.06
C ARG A 212 -16.83 -7.50 12.01
N ARG A 213 -15.75 -6.76 11.65
CA ARG A 213 -15.82 -5.30 11.51
C ARG A 213 -16.86 -4.89 10.46
N ALA A 214 -16.82 -5.52 9.29
CA ALA A 214 -17.78 -5.24 8.22
C ALA A 214 -19.23 -5.43 8.67
N ILE A 215 -19.54 -6.55 9.35
CA ILE A 215 -20.88 -6.86 9.87
C ILE A 215 -21.31 -5.85 10.95
N ALA A 216 -20.44 -5.55 11.91
CA ALA A 216 -20.75 -4.59 12.96
C ALA A 216 -21.00 -3.19 12.42
N ILE A 217 -20.19 -2.72 11.47
CA ILE A 217 -20.37 -1.41 10.83
C ILE A 217 -21.67 -1.36 10.01
N ALA A 218 -21.94 -2.39 9.20
CA ALA A 218 -23.16 -2.47 8.39
C ALA A 218 -24.43 -2.39 9.25
N ASN A 219 -24.39 -2.92 10.48
CA ASN A 219 -25.52 -2.95 11.41
C ASN A 219 -25.63 -1.68 12.27
N SER A 220 -24.60 -0.83 12.36
CA SER A 220 -24.55 0.24 13.35
C SER A 220 -25.35 1.49 12.97
N GLY A 221 -25.42 1.83 11.69
CA GLY A 221 -26.01 3.10 11.24
C GLY A 221 -25.22 4.36 11.62
N VAL A 222 -24.04 4.22 12.25
CA VAL A 222 -23.16 5.33 12.65
C VAL A 222 -22.37 5.85 11.45
N PRO A 223 -22.30 7.16 11.20
CA PRO A 223 -21.40 7.73 10.21
C PRO A 223 -19.95 7.42 10.58
N LEU A 224 -19.24 6.69 9.71
CA LEU A 224 -17.86 6.30 9.90
C LEU A 224 -17.02 6.70 8.69
N THR A 225 -15.72 6.71 8.88
CA THR A 225 -14.75 6.79 7.78
C THR A 225 -14.06 5.44 7.63
N ILE A 226 -14.19 4.82 6.48
CA ILE A 226 -13.59 3.51 6.19
C ILE A 226 -12.45 3.69 5.21
N ALA A 227 -11.30 3.10 5.51
CA ALA A 227 -10.15 3.01 4.61
C ALA A 227 -10.02 1.56 4.14
N PRO A 228 -10.71 1.14 3.07
CA PRO A 228 -10.59 -0.21 2.54
C PRO A 228 -9.27 -0.36 1.79
N GLY A 229 -8.56 -1.47 2.00
CA GLY A 229 -7.44 -1.84 1.13
C GLY A 229 -7.95 -2.22 -0.26
N PRO A 230 -7.53 -1.55 -1.34
CA PRO A 230 -8.02 -1.87 -2.69
C PRO A 230 -7.72 -3.31 -3.09
N GLU A 231 -6.51 -3.81 -2.84
CA GLU A 231 -6.12 -5.22 -3.05
C GLU A 231 -6.97 -6.15 -2.18
N THR A 232 -7.18 -5.80 -0.92
CA THR A 232 -7.98 -6.60 0.01
C THR A 232 -9.42 -6.75 -0.48
N LEU A 233 -10.06 -5.67 -0.95
CA LEU A 233 -11.44 -5.70 -1.45
C LEU A 233 -11.54 -6.43 -2.79
N GLU A 234 -10.56 -6.25 -3.67
CA GLU A 234 -10.48 -6.99 -4.94
C GLU A 234 -10.36 -8.49 -4.69
N SER A 235 -9.39 -8.89 -3.87
CA SER A 235 -9.15 -10.29 -3.52
C SER A 235 -10.34 -10.89 -2.76
N TRP A 236 -10.97 -10.13 -1.85
CA TRP A 236 -12.19 -10.58 -1.18
C TRP A 236 -13.31 -10.88 -2.16
N THR A 237 -13.48 -10.00 -3.17
CA THR A 237 -14.47 -10.18 -4.22
C THR A 237 -14.20 -11.45 -5.06
N GLN A 238 -12.92 -11.72 -5.37
CA GLN A 238 -12.53 -12.92 -6.10
C GLN A 238 -12.72 -14.19 -5.26
N LEU A 239 -12.30 -14.17 -4.00
CA LEU A 239 -12.38 -15.31 -3.07
C LEU A 239 -13.82 -15.65 -2.66
N ALA A 240 -14.72 -14.67 -2.64
CA ALA A 240 -16.13 -14.89 -2.33
C ALA A 240 -16.88 -15.68 -3.42
N ASN A 241 -16.32 -15.77 -4.64
CA ASN A 241 -16.91 -16.59 -5.70
C ASN A 241 -16.88 -18.07 -5.31
N GLY A 242 -18.05 -18.62 -4.98
CA GLY A 242 -18.20 -20.01 -4.57
C GLY A 242 -18.03 -20.29 -3.08
N ASP A 243 -17.77 -19.28 -2.24
CA ASP A 243 -17.75 -19.39 -0.77
C ASP A 243 -18.87 -18.54 -0.14
N PRO A 244 -19.98 -19.16 0.34
CA PRO A 244 -21.11 -18.44 0.92
C PRO A 244 -20.75 -17.61 2.17
N ALA A 245 -19.79 -18.06 2.99
CA ALA A 245 -19.37 -17.34 4.19
C ALA A 245 -18.64 -16.05 3.82
N LEU A 246 -17.71 -16.11 2.85
CA LEU A 246 -17.03 -14.93 2.34
C LEU A 246 -18.00 -13.99 1.62
N THR A 247 -19.01 -14.53 0.93
CA THR A 247 -20.05 -13.71 0.30
C THR A 247 -20.85 -12.94 1.33
N THR A 248 -21.20 -13.55 2.46
CA THR A 248 -21.94 -12.89 3.56
C THR A 248 -21.14 -11.69 4.11
N SER A 249 -19.89 -11.90 4.47
CA SER A 249 -19.05 -10.82 5.01
C SER A 249 -18.68 -9.75 3.98
N LEU A 250 -18.53 -10.12 2.70
CA LEU A 250 -18.32 -9.17 1.61
C LEU A 250 -19.56 -8.28 1.37
N ASN A 251 -20.76 -8.83 1.43
CA ASN A 251 -21.98 -8.05 1.31
C ASN A 251 -22.12 -7.05 2.47
N ALA A 252 -21.83 -7.49 3.69
CA ALA A 252 -21.77 -6.57 4.83
C ALA A 252 -20.71 -5.47 4.63
N MET A 253 -19.56 -5.78 4.05
CA MET A 253 -18.54 -4.78 3.71
C MET A 253 -19.04 -3.78 2.68
N ARG A 254 -19.74 -4.23 1.63
CA ARG A 254 -20.35 -3.34 0.63
C ARG A 254 -21.42 -2.44 1.23
N ASP A 255 -22.26 -2.98 2.11
CA ASP A 255 -23.27 -2.21 2.83
C ASP A 255 -22.64 -1.16 3.75
N ALA A 256 -21.57 -1.51 4.45
CA ALA A 256 -20.79 -0.59 5.27
C ALA A 256 -20.19 0.55 4.44
N LEU A 257 -19.55 0.24 3.30
CA LEU A 257 -18.96 1.22 2.39
C LEU A 257 -20.01 2.15 1.76
N GLY A 258 -21.20 1.64 1.46
CA GLY A 258 -22.31 2.43 0.88
C GLY A 258 -22.89 3.50 1.82
N ARG A 259 -22.58 3.44 3.13
CA ARG A 259 -23.11 4.35 4.16
C ARG A 259 -22.04 5.20 4.83
N SER A 260 -20.78 4.95 4.54
CA SER A 260 -19.63 5.58 5.18
C SER A 260 -18.87 6.46 4.18
N GLN A 261 -18.05 7.37 4.70
CA GLN A 261 -17.02 7.96 3.87
C GLN A 261 -15.99 6.88 3.53
N VAL A 262 -15.67 6.75 2.26
CA VAL A 262 -14.62 5.84 1.77
C VAL A 262 -13.38 6.66 1.46
N LEU A 263 -12.27 6.35 2.14
CA LEU A 263 -10.98 6.92 1.81
C LEU A 263 -10.39 6.15 0.62
N ALA A 264 -9.78 6.89 -0.29
CA ALA A 264 -8.86 6.31 -1.25
C ALA A 264 -7.61 5.81 -0.50
N GLY A 265 -6.74 5.11 -1.18
CA GLY A 265 -5.48 4.64 -0.63
C GLY A 265 -4.61 4.01 -1.70
N ALA A 266 -3.37 3.70 -1.36
CA ALA A 266 -2.49 2.90 -2.20
C ALA A 266 -3.10 1.52 -2.47
N TYR A 267 -2.76 0.92 -3.62
CA TYR A 267 -3.31 -0.40 -4.00
C TYR A 267 -3.06 -1.45 -2.92
N VAL A 268 -1.87 -1.48 -2.35
CA VAL A 268 -1.54 -2.18 -1.12
C VAL A 268 -1.09 -1.19 -0.04
N PRO A 269 -1.21 -1.51 1.26
CA PRO A 269 -0.62 -0.65 2.29
C PRO A 269 0.89 -0.48 2.08
N VAL A 270 1.38 0.75 1.98
CA VAL A 270 2.81 1.07 1.79
C VAL A 270 3.33 1.99 2.89
N ASP A 271 4.57 1.82 3.31
CA ASP A 271 5.27 2.85 4.11
C ASP A 271 5.94 3.85 3.16
N VAL A 272 5.28 4.98 2.93
CA VAL A 272 5.74 6.02 2.01
C VAL A 272 7.14 6.54 2.41
N ARG A 273 7.49 6.58 3.71
CA ARG A 273 8.82 6.98 4.18
C ARG A 273 9.90 5.99 3.70
N SER A 274 9.58 4.69 3.80
CA SER A 274 10.45 3.61 3.32
C SER A 274 10.70 3.72 1.82
N LEU A 275 9.65 3.94 1.03
CA LEU A 275 9.77 4.09 -0.42
C LEU A 275 10.62 5.30 -0.79
N VAL A 276 10.35 6.47 -0.15
CA VAL A 276 11.13 7.69 -0.40
C VAL A 276 12.61 7.50 -0.03
N SER A 277 12.90 6.92 1.14
CA SER A 277 14.28 6.72 1.60
C SER A 277 15.05 5.67 0.81
N SER A 278 14.36 4.75 0.14
CA SER A 278 14.95 3.66 -0.64
C SER A 278 15.02 3.96 -2.15
N GLY A 279 14.76 5.19 -2.60
CA GLY A 279 14.83 5.58 -4.01
C GLY A 279 13.55 5.29 -4.82
N LEU A 280 12.53 4.69 -4.20
CA LEU A 280 11.26 4.30 -4.84
C LEU A 280 10.15 5.36 -4.72
N SER A 281 10.52 6.62 -4.51
CA SER A 281 9.53 7.71 -4.34
C SER A 281 8.61 7.90 -5.55
N ALA A 282 9.06 7.55 -6.76
CA ALA A 282 8.27 7.63 -7.98
C ALA A 282 7.03 6.72 -7.93
N GLU A 283 7.10 5.60 -7.23
CA GLU A 283 6.07 4.57 -7.20
C GLU A 283 4.87 4.90 -6.29
N VAL A 284 5.01 5.89 -5.42
CA VAL A 284 3.90 6.34 -4.53
C VAL A 284 2.70 6.84 -5.34
N GLY A 285 2.94 7.59 -6.43
CA GLY A 285 1.86 8.07 -7.30
C GLY A 285 1.08 6.95 -7.99
N PRO A 286 1.75 6.03 -8.70
CA PRO A 286 1.13 4.85 -9.28
C PRO A 286 0.34 4.01 -8.28
N GLU A 287 0.85 3.76 -7.07
CA GLU A 287 0.15 3.06 -6.01
C GLU A 287 -1.18 3.71 -5.64
N LEU A 288 -1.19 5.04 -5.42
CA LEU A 288 -2.39 5.79 -5.08
C LEU A 288 -3.40 5.85 -6.23
N VAL A 289 -2.94 6.02 -7.46
CA VAL A 289 -3.80 6.05 -8.65
C VAL A 289 -4.45 4.70 -8.86
N GLN A 290 -3.67 3.62 -8.86
CA GLN A 290 -4.18 2.27 -9.06
C GLN A 290 -5.16 1.86 -7.95
N GLY A 291 -4.84 2.23 -6.69
CA GLY A 291 -5.73 1.98 -5.57
C GLY A 291 -7.06 2.71 -5.70
N THR A 292 -7.03 4.00 -6.05
CA THR A 292 -8.24 4.83 -6.26
C THR A 292 -9.10 4.31 -7.41
N ASP A 293 -8.47 3.99 -8.54
CA ASP A 293 -9.16 3.48 -9.73
C ASP A 293 -9.80 2.11 -9.44
N LYS A 294 -9.09 1.24 -8.74
CA LYS A 294 -9.59 -0.08 -8.35
C LYS A 294 -10.79 0.03 -7.41
N LEU A 295 -10.70 0.86 -6.36
CA LEU A 295 -11.84 1.10 -5.47
C LEU A 295 -13.04 1.68 -6.21
N SER A 296 -12.80 2.69 -7.05
CA SER A 296 -13.87 3.31 -7.84
C SER A 296 -14.58 2.31 -8.75
N ALA A 297 -13.82 1.40 -9.37
CA ALA A 297 -14.36 0.33 -10.21
C ALA A 297 -15.17 -0.70 -9.39
N LEU A 298 -14.66 -1.13 -8.22
CA LEU A 298 -15.32 -2.10 -7.35
C LEU A 298 -16.60 -1.56 -6.70
N LEU A 299 -16.64 -0.25 -6.41
CA LEU A 299 -17.78 0.41 -5.78
C LEU A 299 -18.78 0.98 -6.79
N GLY A 300 -18.39 1.09 -8.06
CA GLY A 300 -19.22 1.73 -9.10
C GLY A 300 -19.42 3.23 -8.91
N THR A 301 -18.59 3.88 -8.08
CA THR A 301 -18.62 5.32 -7.81
C THR A 301 -17.21 5.86 -7.66
N ARG A 302 -17.04 7.15 -7.98
CA ARG A 302 -15.73 7.79 -7.83
C ARG A 302 -15.38 7.99 -6.37
N VAL A 303 -14.19 7.54 -5.96
CA VAL A 303 -13.61 7.79 -4.63
C VAL A 303 -12.75 9.04 -4.68
N ASP A 304 -12.83 9.90 -3.66
CA ASP A 304 -12.02 11.13 -3.58
C ASP A 304 -10.61 10.79 -3.05
N PRO A 305 -9.55 11.06 -3.83
CA PRO A 305 -8.17 10.72 -3.44
C PRO A 305 -7.51 11.78 -2.55
N ARG A 306 -8.21 12.87 -2.17
CA ARG A 306 -7.57 14.00 -1.47
C ARG A 306 -7.26 13.74 0.00
N THR A 307 -7.92 12.78 0.63
CA THR A 307 -7.74 12.44 2.05
C THR A 307 -7.04 11.10 2.18
N GLU A 308 -5.89 11.06 2.86
CA GLU A 308 -5.08 9.84 3.03
C GLU A 308 -4.68 9.63 4.50
N ILE A 309 -4.55 8.38 4.92
CA ILE A 309 -3.95 8.02 6.21
C ILE A 309 -2.43 7.99 6.03
N ALA A 310 -1.74 8.99 6.57
CA ALA A 310 -0.28 9.06 6.55
C ALA A 310 0.27 8.54 7.89
N ARG A 311 0.48 7.24 7.96
CA ARG A 311 1.08 6.60 9.13
C ARG A 311 2.01 5.43 8.73
N PRO A 312 3.23 5.39 9.24
CA PRO A 312 3.87 6.52 9.93
C PRO A 312 4.27 7.63 8.95
N ALA A 313 4.43 8.86 9.47
CA ALA A 313 4.70 10.05 8.67
C ALA A 313 6.05 10.70 8.98
N ASN A 314 6.65 11.35 7.98
CA ASN A 314 7.72 12.32 8.11
C ASN A 314 7.59 13.40 7.02
N ASP A 315 8.39 14.46 7.09
CA ASP A 315 8.31 15.59 6.15
C ASP A 315 8.40 15.15 4.68
N ALA A 316 9.30 14.21 4.37
CA ALA A 316 9.50 13.72 3.01
C ALA A 316 8.31 12.91 2.48
N SER A 317 7.70 12.06 3.33
CA SER A 317 6.50 11.30 2.96
C SER A 317 5.29 12.20 2.74
N LEU A 318 5.08 13.21 3.60
CA LEU A 318 4.00 14.18 3.43
C LEU A 318 4.18 15.03 2.17
N ALA A 319 5.41 15.46 1.88
CA ALA A 319 5.71 16.16 0.64
C ALA A 319 5.37 15.31 -0.58
N ARG A 320 5.72 14.02 -0.57
CA ARG A 320 5.43 13.11 -1.67
C ARG A 320 3.94 12.81 -1.84
N LEU A 321 3.19 12.65 -0.74
CA LEU A 321 1.73 12.50 -0.79
C LEU A 321 1.06 13.74 -1.40
N ARG A 322 1.49 14.94 -1.01
CA ARG A 322 0.99 16.19 -1.59
C ARG A 322 1.29 16.29 -3.09
N ASP A 323 2.50 15.92 -3.53
CA ASP A 323 2.85 15.88 -4.95
C ASP A 323 1.97 14.88 -5.73
N ALA A 324 1.42 13.89 -5.06
CA ALA A 324 0.45 12.94 -5.60
C ALA A 324 -1.02 13.42 -5.51
N GLY A 325 -1.27 14.66 -5.03
CA GLY A 325 -2.61 15.26 -4.98
C GLY A 325 -3.35 15.12 -3.65
N VAL A 326 -2.69 14.60 -2.60
CA VAL A 326 -3.27 14.52 -1.25
C VAL A 326 -3.15 15.88 -0.56
N ASP A 327 -4.26 16.49 -0.16
CA ASP A 327 -4.31 17.80 0.51
C ASP A 327 -4.81 17.72 1.96
N ARG A 328 -5.29 16.53 2.39
CA ARG A 328 -5.75 16.22 3.75
C ARG A 328 -5.09 14.94 4.24
N VAL A 329 -4.56 14.99 5.46
CA VAL A 329 -3.89 13.82 6.03
C VAL A 329 -4.43 13.50 7.42
N ILE A 330 -4.62 12.22 7.66
CA ILE A 330 -4.91 11.67 8.98
C ILE A 330 -3.59 11.12 9.51
N LEU A 331 -3.06 11.73 10.58
CA LEU A 331 -1.81 11.34 11.21
C LEU A 331 -2.08 10.48 12.44
N ASP A 332 -1.21 9.51 12.71
CA ASP A 332 -1.23 8.88 14.03
C ASP A 332 -0.77 9.88 15.10
N GLY A 333 -1.45 9.91 16.24
CA GLY A 333 -1.05 10.77 17.35
C GLY A 333 0.36 10.49 17.86
N ALA A 334 0.86 9.26 17.67
CA ALA A 334 2.23 8.88 17.99
C ALA A 334 3.29 9.50 17.05
N ASP A 335 2.90 9.89 15.83
CA ASP A 335 3.77 10.56 14.87
C ASP A 335 3.91 12.06 15.14
N LEU A 336 3.13 12.60 16.08
CA LEU A 336 3.16 14.03 16.43
C LEU A 336 4.05 14.27 17.65
N ALA A 337 4.86 15.31 17.58
CA ALA A 337 5.68 15.74 18.71
C ALA A 337 4.78 16.11 19.91
N PRO A 338 5.12 15.66 21.14
CA PRO A 338 4.38 16.01 22.34
C PRO A 338 4.33 17.53 22.56
N ARG A 339 3.20 18.00 23.07
CA ARG A 339 3.04 19.41 23.48
C ARG A 339 2.39 19.45 24.86
N ASP A 340 2.83 20.43 25.67
CA ASP A 340 2.15 20.75 26.92
C ASP A 340 0.90 21.55 26.60
N GLU A 341 -0.24 20.88 26.51
CA GLU A 341 -1.52 21.49 26.26
C GLU A 341 -2.45 21.28 27.45
N GLN A 342 -3.17 22.34 27.83
CA GLN A 342 -4.13 22.28 28.94
C GLN A 342 -5.34 21.43 28.60
N PHE A 343 -5.73 21.39 27.31
CA PHE A 343 -6.86 20.65 26.80
C PHE A 343 -6.44 19.69 25.70
N THR A 344 -7.23 18.66 25.51
CA THR A 344 -7.01 17.68 24.43
C THR A 344 -7.02 18.38 23.06
N PRO A 345 -5.99 18.22 22.21
CA PRO A 345 -6.00 18.73 20.84
C PRO A 345 -7.14 18.06 20.05
N ALA A 346 -8.11 18.84 19.65
CA ALA A 346 -9.33 18.35 19.01
C ALA A 346 -9.80 19.29 17.89
N GLN A 347 -8.87 19.74 17.06
CA GLN A 347 -9.12 20.60 15.91
C GLN A 347 -8.12 20.26 14.79
N PRO A 348 -8.47 20.46 13.51
CA PRO A 348 -7.51 20.40 12.41
C PRO A 348 -6.36 21.40 12.61
N PHE A 349 -5.19 21.07 12.08
CA PHE A 349 -3.98 21.88 12.20
C PHE A 349 -3.15 21.80 10.91
N ALA A 350 -2.10 22.64 10.81
CA ALA A 350 -1.08 22.55 9.78
C ALA A 350 0.17 21.77 10.30
N VAL A 351 0.87 21.08 9.42
CA VAL A 351 2.13 20.44 9.76
C VAL A 351 3.27 21.42 9.44
N ARG A 352 4.20 21.62 10.40
CA ARG A 352 5.36 22.49 10.21
C ARG A 352 6.25 21.95 9.09
N ASN A 353 6.99 22.86 8.44
CA ASN A 353 7.90 22.57 7.32
C ASN A 353 7.23 21.98 6.07
N GLN A 354 5.90 21.96 6.00
CA GLN A 354 5.19 21.57 4.79
C GLN A 354 4.77 22.84 4.00
N PRO A 355 5.35 23.10 2.82
CA PRO A 355 4.87 24.19 1.98
C PRO A 355 3.46 23.87 1.46
N GLY A 356 2.57 24.86 1.49
CA GLY A 356 1.20 24.74 1.00
C GLY A 356 0.15 24.56 2.09
N THR A 357 -1.04 24.12 1.73
CA THR A 357 -2.25 24.12 2.55
C THR A 357 -2.70 22.72 2.98
N THR A 358 -1.77 21.79 3.20
CA THR A 358 -2.15 20.45 3.68
C THR A 358 -2.79 20.55 5.06
N THR A 359 -4.07 20.16 5.15
CA THR A 359 -4.81 20.11 6.41
C THR A 359 -4.57 18.75 7.07
N ALA A 360 -4.15 18.77 8.32
CA ALA A 360 -3.91 17.57 9.10
C ALA A 360 -4.92 17.44 10.25
N VAL A 361 -5.31 16.21 10.54
CA VAL A 361 -5.97 15.81 11.77
C VAL A 361 -5.15 14.70 12.43
N GLY A 362 -4.99 14.78 13.75
CA GLY A 362 -4.26 13.76 14.51
C GLY A 362 -5.21 12.81 15.22
N SER A 363 -4.91 11.50 15.20
CA SER A 363 -5.64 10.55 16.03
C SER A 363 -5.30 10.73 17.51
N ASP A 364 -6.25 10.39 18.37
CA ASP A 364 -6.04 10.40 19.82
C ASP A 364 -5.67 8.99 20.32
N ALA A 365 -4.38 8.76 20.54
CA ALA A 365 -3.86 7.48 21.02
C ALA A 365 -4.38 7.09 22.42
N GLY A 366 -4.77 8.06 23.26
CA GLY A 366 -5.33 7.79 24.57
C GLY A 366 -6.73 7.19 24.47
N LEU A 367 -7.60 7.77 23.62
CA LEU A 367 -8.93 7.25 23.35
C LEU A 367 -8.87 5.86 22.68
N GLN A 368 -7.94 5.68 21.76
CA GLN A 368 -7.73 4.40 21.07
C GLN A 368 -7.39 3.28 22.07
N ARG A 369 -6.48 3.54 23.02
CA ARG A 369 -6.09 2.56 24.06
C ARG A 369 -7.25 2.11 24.93
N LEU A 370 -8.31 2.92 25.12
CA LEU A 370 -9.49 2.51 25.91
C LEU A 370 -10.27 1.35 25.26
N LEU A 371 -10.06 1.10 23.97
CA LEU A 371 -10.64 -0.02 23.24
C LEU A 371 -9.74 -1.27 23.24
N GLU A 372 -8.55 -1.20 23.84
CA GLU A 372 -7.57 -2.28 23.95
C GLU A 372 -7.62 -2.96 25.30
N GLY A 373 -6.92 -4.10 25.46
CA GLY A 373 -6.78 -4.82 26.71
C GLY A 373 -7.81 -5.94 26.89
N ASP A 374 -7.78 -6.57 28.09
CA ASP A 374 -8.48 -7.81 28.40
C ASP A 374 -9.77 -7.59 29.22
N ASP A 375 -10.09 -6.36 29.60
CA ASP A 375 -11.32 -6.02 30.31
C ASP A 375 -12.56 -6.45 29.51
N PRO A 376 -13.70 -6.71 30.17
CA PRO A 376 -14.95 -7.06 29.50
C PRO A 376 -15.33 -6.08 28.40
N PRO A 377 -15.82 -6.55 27.24
CA PRO A 377 -16.13 -5.72 26.08
C PRO A 377 -17.03 -4.51 26.40
N ALA A 378 -18.09 -4.70 27.17
CA ALA A 378 -18.98 -3.64 27.56
C ALA A 378 -18.28 -2.57 28.43
N LEU A 379 -17.38 -2.97 29.34
CA LEU A 379 -16.61 -2.04 30.15
C LEU A 379 -15.63 -1.20 29.31
N ARG A 380 -14.93 -1.82 28.35
CA ARG A 380 -14.05 -1.10 27.43
C ARG A 380 -14.84 -0.09 26.57
N ALA A 381 -15.99 -0.50 26.05
CA ALA A 381 -16.87 0.39 25.30
C ALA A 381 -17.32 1.59 26.14
N GLN A 382 -17.71 1.36 27.41
CA GLN A 382 -18.10 2.44 28.32
C GLN A 382 -16.93 3.38 28.64
N ARG A 383 -15.73 2.84 28.88
CA ARG A 383 -14.53 3.67 29.09
C ARG A 383 -14.22 4.54 27.88
N PHE A 384 -14.37 4.00 26.67
CA PHE A 384 -14.17 4.74 25.43
C PHE A 384 -15.20 5.89 25.27
N LEU A 385 -16.49 5.60 25.41
CA LEU A 385 -17.56 6.60 25.29
C LEU A 385 -17.45 7.67 26.37
N ALA A 386 -17.11 7.29 27.59
CA ALA A 386 -16.86 8.21 28.68
C ALA A 386 -15.60 9.05 28.47
N GLY A 387 -14.53 8.47 27.95
CA GLY A 387 -13.32 9.21 27.56
C GLY A 387 -13.58 10.28 26.51
N LEU A 388 -14.41 9.98 25.49
CA LEU A 388 -14.91 10.97 24.52
C LEU A 388 -15.72 12.06 25.22
N SER A 389 -16.58 11.68 26.17
CA SER A 389 -17.41 12.62 26.93
C SER A 389 -16.58 13.54 27.83
N VAL A 390 -15.47 13.06 28.41
CA VAL A 390 -14.50 13.90 29.14
C VAL A 390 -13.93 14.98 28.21
N VAL A 391 -13.50 14.61 27.00
CA VAL A 391 -12.98 15.56 26.01
C VAL A 391 -14.05 16.59 25.62
N ALA A 392 -15.30 16.17 25.44
CA ALA A 392 -16.42 17.07 25.16
C ALA A 392 -16.61 18.14 26.28
N LEU A 393 -16.48 17.69 27.53
CA LEU A 393 -16.69 18.53 28.71
C LEU A 393 -15.49 19.42 29.08
N GLU A 394 -14.30 19.20 28.51
CA GLU A 394 -13.17 20.12 28.71
C GLU A 394 -13.46 21.55 28.21
N GLN A 395 -14.13 21.66 27.07
CA GLN A 395 -14.49 22.97 26.45
C GLN A 395 -15.89 22.90 25.82
N PRO A 396 -16.95 22.85 26.61
CA PRO A 396 -18.31 22.54 26.14
C PRO A 396 -18.93 23.59 25.20
N ASN A 397 -18.35 24.78 25.13
CA ASN A 397 -18.85 25.89 24.30
C ASN A 397 -18.05 26.07 22.99
N VAL A 398 -17.05 25.26 22.75
CA VAL A 398 -16.20 25.31 21.54
C VAL A 398 -16.50 24.11 20.66
N ARG A 399 -16.77 24.34 19.36
CA ARG A 399 -16.94 23.26 18.41
C ARG A 399 -15.56 22.59 18.17
N ARG A 400 -15.44 21.36 18.59
CA ARG A 400 -14.21 20.56 18.54
C ARG A 400 -14.52 19.21 17.94
N GLY A 401 -13.48 18.50 17.47
CA GLY A 401 -13.64 17.16 16.93
C GLY A 401 -12.37 16.34 17.06
N VAL A 402 -12.51 15.11 17.48
CA VAL A 402 -11.43 14.14 17.65
C VAL A 402 -11.49 13.07 16.56
N VAL A 403 -10.32 12.57 16.18
CA VAL A 403 -10.19 11.43 15.30
C VAL A 403 -9.72 10.22 16.12
N VAL A 404 -10.39 9.09 15.94
CA VAL A 404 -10.00 7.79 16.49
C VAL A 404 -9.60 6.92 15.30
N LEU A 405 -8.33 6.59 15.20
CA LEU A 405 -7.78 5.77 14.12
C LEU A 405 -7.36 4.42 14.67
N GLN A 406 -8.02 3.36 14.23
CA GLN A 406 -7.67 2.02 14.69
C GLN A 406 -6.39 1.49 14.00
N PRO A 407 -5.57 0.68 14.70
CA PRO A 407 -4.51 -0.08 14.06
C PRO A 407 -5.06 -1.05 13.00
N ASP A 408 -4.26 -1.33 11.97
CA ASP A 408 -4.66 -2.26 10.91
C ASP A 408 -4.94 -3.66 11.46
N ASP A 409 -4.16 -4.10 12.43
CA ASP A 409 -4.25 -5.40 13.09
C ASP A 409 -5.20 -5.44 14.30
N TRP A 410 -5.85 -4.30 14.65
CA TRP A 410 -6.79 -4.28 15.77
C TRP A 410 -7.88 -5.34 15.64
N ASN A 411 -7.98 -6.23 16.64
CA ASN A 411 -8.84 -7.40 16.59
C ASN A 411 -9.92 -7.34 17.69
N ALA A 412 -10.93 -6.51 17.49
CA ALA A 412 -12.04 -6.37 18.41
C ALA A 412 -13.02 -7.55 18.34
N SER A 413 -13.62 -7.89 19.49
CA SER A 413 -14.76 -8.81 19.54
C SER A 413 -16.04 -8.12 19.02
N ASN A 414 -17.02 -8.92 18.55
CA ASN A 414 -18.34 -8.39 18.15
C ASN A 414 -18.97 -7.56 19.27
N ALA A 415 -18.96 -8.08 20.49
CA ALA A 415 -19.56 -7.40 21.64
C ALA A 415 -18.93 -6.03 21.91
N LEU A 416 -17.62 -5.86 21.73
CA LEU A 416 -16.96 -4.56 21.86
C LEU A 416 -17.40 -3.60 20.76
N LEU A 417 -17.37 -4.06 19.50
CA LEU A 417 -17.78 -3.24 18.35
C LEU A 417 -19.24 -2.80 18.48
N GLU A 418 -20.15 -3.73 18.75
CA GLU A 418 -21.56 -3.48 18.90
C GLU A 418 -21.84 -2.50 20.07
N SER A 419 -21.21 -2.72 21.23
CA SER A 419 -21.40 -1.85 22.40
C SER A 419 -20.88 -0.42 22.16
N ALA A 420 -19.70 -0.28 21.54
CA ALA A 420 -19.11 1.01 21.26
C ALA A 420 -19.88 1.78 20.17
N LEU A 421 -20.28 1.10 19.09
CA LEU A 421 -21.06 1.70 18.01
C LEU A 421 -22.49 2.06 18.46
N ALA A 422 -23.14 1.20 19.25
CA ALA A 422 -24.47 1.48 19.80
C ALA A 422 -24.50 2.71 20.73
N GLY A 423 -23.36 3.01 21.38
CA GLY A 423 -23.23 4.19 22.23
C GLY A 423 -22.87 5.47 21.48
N LEU A 424 -22.39 5.36 20.24
CA LEU A 424 -21.99 6.49 19.40
C LEU A 424 -23.07 6.80 18.38
N THR A 425 -24.23 7.24 18.86
CA THR A 425 -25.39 7.54 18.02
C THR A 425 -25.58 9.05 17.83
N SER A 426 -26.34 9.44 16.82
CA SER A 426 -26.60 10.86 16.49
C SER A 426 -27.40 11.61 17.57
N ASP A 427 -28.09 10.89 18.43
CA ASP A 427 -28.86 11.44 19.56
C ASP A 427 -28.05 11.48 20.87
N HIS A 428 -26.80 11.05 20.86
CA HIS A 428 -25.92 11.17 22.04
C HIS A 428 -25.74 12.64 22.41
N PRO A 429 -26.03 13.05 23.67
CA PRO A 429 -26.11 14.46 24.04
C PRO A 429 -24.75 15.20 23.96
N LEU A 430 -23.63 14.56 24.15
CA LEU A 430 -22.30 15.17 24.14
C LEU A 430 -21.48 14.88 22.89
N LEU A 431 -21.82 13.84 22.13
CA LEU A 431 -21.04 13.35 21.02
C LEU A 431 -21.79 13.48 19.70
N ASP A 432 -21.08 13.79 18.64
CA ASP A 432 -21.60 13.97 17.28
C ASP A 432 -20.77 13.14 16.32
N PRO A 433 -21.20 11.91 15.97
CA PRO A 433 -20.47 11.08 15.05
C PRO A 433 -20.42 11.73 13.67
N LEU A 434 -19.23 11.88 13.12
CA LEU A 434 -18.92 12.55 11.85
C LEU A 434 -17.96 11.71 11.02
N THR A 435 -18.01 11.88 9.71
CA THR A 435 -16.92 11.47 8.84
C THR A 435 -15.71 12.40 9.01
N VAL A 436 -14.53 12.01 8.52
CA VAL A 436 -13.35 12.90 8.56
C VAL A 436 -13.59 14.17 7.75
N ASP A 437 -14.22 14.04 6.58
CA ASP A 437 -14.52 15.21 5.73
C ASP A 437 -15.51 16.16 6.39
N ASP A 438 -16.55 15.63 7.05
CA ASP A 438 -17.50 16.44 7.81
C ASP A 438 -16.82 17.12 9.00
N LEU A 439 -15.92 16.40 9.69
CA LEU A 439 -15.15 16.97 10.79
C LEU A 439 -14.28 18.14 10.30
N ILE A 440 -13.50 17.94 9.24
CA ILE A 440 -12.65 19.01 8.66
C ILE A 440 -13.50 20.17 8.14
N GLY A 441 -14.70 19.87 7.60
CA GLY A 441 -15.61 20.90 7.08
C GLY A 441 -16.36 21.72 8.15
N THR A 442 -16.57 21.14 9.35
CA THR A 442 -17.39 21.75 10.41
C THR A 442 -16.60 22.25 11.62
N VAL A 443 -15.39 21.73 11.83
CA VAL A 443 -14.51 22.13 12.93
C VAL A 443 -13.44 23.08 12.42
N SER A 444 -13.44 24.31 12.91
CA SER A 444 -12.43 25.30 12.52
C SER A 444 -11.03 24.84 12.93
N PRO A 445 -10.01 25.05 12.09
CA PRO A 445 -8.63 24.76 12.46
C PRO A 445 -8.22 25.50 13.74
N ALA A 446 -7.35 24.87 14.50
CA ALA A 446 -6.74 25.51 15.67
C ALA A 446 -5.94 26.73 15.23
N THR A 447 -6.09 27.85 15.95
CA THR A 447 -5.36 29.10 15.68
C THR A 447 -4.61 29.58 16.91
N SER A 448 -3.43 30.16 16.69
CA SER A 448 -2.68 30.91 17.69
C SER A 448 -2.58 32.35 17.20
N GLY A 449 -3.36 33.25 17.79
CA GLY A 449 -3.64 34.56 17.21
C GLY A 449 -4.41 34.42 15.89
N ASN A 450 -3.87 34.96 14.78
CA ASN A 450 -4.48 34.87 13.45
C ASN A 450 -3.86 33.79 12.54
N ALA A 451 -2.87 33.04 13.03
CA ALA A 451 -2.19 31.99 12.26
C ALA A 451 -2.72 30.59 12.65
N PRO A 452 -2.82 29.66 11.70
CA PRO A 452 -3.08 28.27 12.01
C PRO A 452 -2.04 27.72 12.99
N VAL A 453 -2.47 26.87 13.91
CA VAL A 453 -1.54 26.13 14.77
C VAL A 453 -0.76 25.14 13.89
N GLU A 454 0.57 25.21 13.97
CA GLU A 454 1.45 24.25 13.34
C GLU A 454 1.90 23.21 14.37
N ARG A 455 1.99 21.96 13.93
CA ARG A 455 2.52 20.85 14.73
C ARG A 455 3.74 20.24 14.06
N ASP A 456 4.68 19.81 14.89
CA ASP A 456 5.87 19.10 14.45
C ASP A 456 5.63 17.61 14.44
N LEU A 457 6.26 16.90 13.48
CA LEU A 457 6.30 15.45 13.47
C LEU A 457 7.39 14.95 14.44
N ALA A 458 7.10 13.85 15.12
CA ALA A 458 8.08 13.19 15.97
C ALA A 458 9.09 12.42 15.10
N PRO A 459 10.39 12.51 15.39
CA PRO A 459 11.38 11.69 14.69
C PRO A 459 11.12 10.21 14.94
N SER A 460 11.06 9.42 13.88
CA SER A 460 10.91 7.97 13.99
C SER A 460 11.85 7.25 13.00
N PRO A 461 12.38 6.07 13.36
CA PRO A 461 13.19 5.28 12.44
C PRO A 461 12.45 4.94 11.17
N VAL A 462 13.14 5.00 10.03
CA VAL A 462 12.56 4.61 8.74
C VAL A 462 13.12 3.24 8.36
N PRO A 463 12.27 2.20 8.27
CA PRO A 463 12.72 0.89 7.81
C PRO A 463 13.04 0.93 6.32
N PRO A 464 13.89 0.02 5.82
CA PRO A 464 14.11 -0.10 4.38
C PRO A 464 12.84 -0.63 3.70
N ALA A 465 12.64 -0.27 2.44
CA ALA A 465 11.58 -0.82 1.61
C ALA A 465 11.69 -2.36 1.48
N PRO A 466 10.60 -3.06 1.16
CA PRO A 466 10.59 -4.52 1.02
C PRO A 466 11.56 -5.04 -0.05
N VAL A 467 11.73 -4.25 -1.11
CA VAL A 467 12.66 -4.52 -2.22
C VAL A 467 13.61 -3.33 -2.40
N THR A 468 14.77 -3.54 -3.00
CA THR A 468 15.68 -2.47 -3.36
C THR A 468 15.21 -1.77 -4.64
N GLU A 469 15.59 -0.50 -4.81
CA GLU A 469 15.33 0.26 -6.03
C GLU A 469 15.76 -0.52 -7.30
N ARG A 470 16.94 -1.11 -7.26
CA ARG A 470 17.46 -1.87 -8.40
C ARG A 470 16.62 -3.10 -8.72
N GLU A 471 16.26 -3.92 -7.71
CA GLU A 471 15.41 -5.12 -7.92
C GLU A 471 14.08 -4.72 -8.55
N TYR A 472 13.49 -3.62 -8.08
CA TYR A 472 12.22 -3.12 -8.58
C TYR A 472 12.32 -2.60 -10.02
N LEU A 473 13.29 -1.72 -10.30
CA LEU A 473 13.48 -1.13 -11.63
C LEU A 473 13.88 -2.16 -12.68
N ASP A 474 14.68 -3.16 -12.33
CA ASP A 474 15.02 -4.26 -13.22
C ASP A 474 13.74 -5.02 -13.64
N ALA A 475 12.86 -5.39 -12.69
CA ALA A 475 11.59 -6.06 -12.96
C ALA A 475 10.61 -5.16 -13.73
N GLN A 476 10.52 -3.88 -13.38
CA GLN A 476 9.68 -2.89 -14.07
C GLN A 476 10.11 -2.74 -15.54
N THR A 477 11.41 -2.58 -15.79
CA THR A 477 11.96 -2.45 -17.15
C THR A 477 11.61 -3.67 -18.00
N GLN A 478 11.74 -4.87 -17.44
CA GLN A 478 11.39 -6.11 -18.13
C GLN A 478 9.90 -6.20 -18.41
N PHE A 479 9.06 -5.78 -17.46
CA PHE A 479 7.62 -5.76 -17.60
C PHE A 479 7.16 -4.72 -18.65
N GLU A 480 7.74 -3.53 -18.67
CA GLU A 480 7.46 -2.50 -19.68
C GLU A 480 7.86 -2.97 -21.09
N ALA A 481 9.01 -3.62 -21.22
CA ALA A 481 9.44 -4.23 -22.46
C ALA A 481 8.49 -5.34 -22.94
N PHE A 482 7.92 -6.11 -22.02
CA PHE A 482 6.87 -7.08 -22.32
C PHE A 482 5.57 -6.42 -22.78
N ASN A 483 5.13 -5.34 -22.13
CA ASN A 483 3.95 -4.58 -22.54
C ASN A 483 4.11 -3.94 -23.92
N ALA A 484 5.33 -3.54 -24.30
CA ALA A 484 5.63 -3.06 -25.63
C ALA A 484 5.57 -4.16 -26.71
N LEU A 485 5.79 -5.43 -26.31
CA LEU A 485 5.73 -6.61 -27.15
C LEU A 485 4.31 -7.06 -27.46
N VAL A 486 3.41 -6.98 -26.46
CA VAL A 486 2.05 -7.55 -26.53
C VAL A 486 0.99 -6.46 -26.42
N PRO A 487 0.07 -6.33 -27.39
CA PRO A 487 -1.01 -5.35 -27.30
C PRO A 487 -2.01 -5.71 -26.17
N PRO A 488 -2.59 -4.73 -25.47
CA PRO A 488 -3.64 -4.95 -24.49
C PRO A 488 -4.97 -5.39 -25.20
N PRO A 489 -5.89 -6.11 -24.49
CA PRO A 489 -5.75 -6.59 -23.12
C PRO A 489 -4.91 -7.87 -23.06
N ASN A 490 -4.09 -8.01 -22.00
CA ASN A 490 -3.27 -9.19 -21.78
C ASN A 490 -3.29 -9.61 -20.31
N PRO A 491 -3.67 -10.85 -19.96
CA PRO A 491 -3.72 -11.31 -18.57
C PRO A 491 -2.36 -11.25 -17.84
N ILE A 492 -1.24 -11.46 -18.56
CA ILE A 492 0.11 -11.36 -17.98
C ILE A 492 0.44 -9.90 -17.65
N ALA A 493 -0.02 -8.95 -18.45
CA ALA A 493 0.15 -7.53 -18.16
C ALA A 493 -0.61 -7.12 -16.88
N GLU A 494 -1.81 -7.66 -16.66
CA GLU A 494 -2.58 -7.41 -15.44
C GLU A 494 -1.92 -8.05 -14.21
N SER A 495 -1.48 -9.31 -14.30
CA SER A 495 -0.80 -10.00 -13.21
C SER A 495 0.56 -9.36 -12.88
N GLY A 496 1.34 -8.99 -13.88
CA GLY A 496 2.64 -8.33 -13.70
C GLY A 496 2.52 -6.95 -13.04
N ASN A 497 1.55 -6.13 -13.47
CA ASN A 497 1.27 -4.85 -12.82
C ASN A 497 0.88 -5.05 -11.34
N ARG A 498 0.03 -6.04 -11.06
CA ARG A 498 -0.34 -6.40 -9.68
C ARG A 498 0.88 -6.83 -8.87
N SER A 499 1.75 -7.68 -9.41
CA SER A 499 2.96 -8.15 -8.72
C SER A 499 3.95 -7.02 -8.43
N LEU A 500 4.11 -6.03 -9.33
CA LEU A 500 4.90 -4.82 -9.08
C LEU A 500 4.36 -4.07 -7.86
N LEU A 501 3.07 -3.75 -7.83
CA LEU A 501 2.43 -3.04 -6.73
C LEU A 501 2.51 -3.85 -5.43
N VAL A 502 2.15 -5.13 -5.44
CA VAL A 502 2.17 -6.02 -4.26
C VAL A 502 3.57 -6.15 -3.67
N SER A 503 4.63 -6.08 -4.49
CA SER A 503 6.02 -6.15 -4.01
C SER A 503 6.41 -5.00 -3.07
N LEU A 504 5.71 -3.87 -3.13
CA LEU A 504 5.94 -2.68 -2.31
C LEU A 504 5.17 -2.69 -0.98
N SER A 505 4.35 -3.72 -0.72
CA SER A 505 3.51 -3.77 0.47
C SER A 505 4.31 -3.69 1.78
N SER A 506 3.89 -2.82 2.68
CA SER A 506 4.46 -2.71 4.04
C SER A 506 4.28 -4.00 4.86
N ALA A 507 3.33 -4.88 4.47
CA ALA A 507 3.17 -6.21 5.06
C ALA A 507 4.40 -7.12 4.82
N TRP A 508 5.24 -6.81 3.85
CA TRP A 508 6.48 -7.53 3.54
C TRP A 508 7.68 -7.06 4.36
N SER A 509 7.46 -6.47 5.51
CA SER A 509 8.54 -6.09 6.44
C SER A 509 9.28 -7.32 6.98
N GLY A 510 10.55 -7.13 7.39
CA GLY A 510 11.39 -8.20 7.90
C GLY A 510 11.92 -9.18 6.84
N PRO A 511 12.77 -10.15 7.22
CA PRO A 511 13.43 -11.05 6.25
C PRO A 511 12.48 -11.95 5.46
N ALA A 512 11.47 -12.52 6.13
CA ALA A 512 10.49 -13.40 5.48
C ALA A 512 9.60 -12.62 4.51
N GLY A 513 9.15 -11.41 4.91
CA GLY A 513 8.36 -10.53 4.05
C GLY A 513 9.15 -10.09 2.81
N ARG A 514 10.41 -9.69 2.98
CA ARG A 514 11.28 -9.35 1.82
C ARG A 514 11.47 -10.50 0.84
N SER A 515 11.51 -11.74 1.35
CA SER A 515 11.55 -12.91 0.46
C SER A 515 10.26 -13.05 -0.35
N ARG A 516 9.10 -12.76 0.24
CA ARG A 516 7.82 -12.73 -0.48
C ARG A 516 7.78 -11.61 -1.52
N ALA A 517 8.20 -10.40 -1.17
CA ALA A 517 8.27 -9.28 -2.11
C ALA A 517 9.14 -9.60 -3.35
N ARG A 518 10.31 -10.23 -3.14
CA ARG A 518 11.17 -10.69 -4.24
C ARG A 518 10.53 -11.81 -5.07
N ALA A 519 9.77 -12.69 -4.43
CA ALA A 519 9.05 -13.73 -5.16
C ALA A 519 7.99 -13.14 -6.10
N GLU A 520 7.32 -12.04 -5.71
CA GLU A 520 6.39 -11.31 -6.58
C GLU A 520 7.12 -10.76 -7.82
N LEU A 521 8.29 -10.12 -7.64
CA LEU A 521 9.09 -9.65 -8.78
C LEU A 521 9.58 -10.79 -9.66
N ALA A 522 10.03 -11.91 -9.06
CA ALA A 522 10.50 -13.09 -9.81
C ALA A 522 9.39 -13.76 -10.63
N ASN A 523 8.13 -13.66 -10.22
CA ASN A 523 6.98 -14.16 -11.00
C ASN A 523 6.83 -13.41 -12.30
N ILE A 524 7.07 -12.09 -12.33
CA ILE A 524 7.03 -11.30 -13.55
C ILE A 524 8.03 -11.89 -14.56
N ASP A 525 9.25 -12.14 -14.10
CA ASP A 525 10.31 -12.72 -14.93
C ASP A 525 9.91 -14.12 -15.45
N ALA A 526 9.34 -14.95 -14.58
CA ALA A 526 8.91 -16.29 -14.93
C ALA A 526 7.79 -16.29 -15.97
N ASP A 527 6.75 -15.49 -15.77
CA ASP A 527 5.59 -15.37 -16.66
C ASP A 527 6.00 -14.81 -18.02
N VAL A 528 6.82 -13.76 -18.03
CA VAL A 528 7.34 -13.15 -19.26
C VAL A 528 8.19 -14.17 -20.02
N ASN A 529 9.14 -14.83 -19.36
CA ASN A 529 10.02 -15.82 -20.01
C ASN A 529 9.22 -17.02 -20.54
N GLN A 530 8.23 -17.51 -19.80
CA GLN A 530 7.35 -18.58 -20.24
C GLN A 530 6.53 -18.19 -21.47
N PHE A 531 6.07 -16.94 -21.51
CA PHE A 531 5.30 -16.42 -22.64
C PHE A 531 6.17 -16.22 -23.87
N VAL A 532 7.31 -15.52 -23.75
CA VAL A 532 8.19 -15.24 -24.88
C VAL A 532 8.86 -16.50 -25.41
N GLY A 533 9.04 -17.52 -24.57
CA GLY A 533 9.58 -18.83 -24.99
C GLY A 533 8.68 -19.58 -25.99
N ARG A 534 7.42 -19.15 -26.17
CA ARG A 534 6.50 -19.65 -27.20
C ARG A 534 6.67 -18.96 -28.57
N LEU A 535 7.52 -17.92 -28.64
CA LEU A 535 7.96 -17.33 -29.90
C LEU A 535 9.34 -17.84 -30.23
N HIS A 536 9.48 -18.58 -31.31
CA HIS A 536 10.79 -19.13 -31.70
C HIS A 536 11.01 -19.07 -33.21
N VAL A 537 12.26 -18.94 -33.55
CA VAL A 537 12.75 -19.11 -34.91
C VAL A 537 13.27 -20.53 -35.01
N PRO A 538 12.68 -21.42 -35.83
CA PRO A 538 13.18 -22.78 -36.00
C PRO A 538 14.64 -22.79 -36.39
N ALA A 539 15.39 -23.69 -35.79
CA ALA A 539 16.79 -23.88 -36.18
C ALA A 539 16.86 -24.32 -37.66
N VAL A 540 17.54 -23.52 -38.46
CA VAL A 540 17.77 -23.86 -39.85
C VAL A 540 19.10 -24.66 -39.92
N ASP A 541 19.00 -25.97 -39.88
CA ASP A 541 20.18 -26.85 -40.04
C ASP A 541 20.80 -26.77 -41.45
N SER A 542 20.08 -26.18 -42.41
CA SER A 542 20.51 -25.99 -43.77
C SER A 542 21.19 -24.63 -43.97
N THR A 543 22.35 -24.67 -44.65
CA THR A 543 23.06 -23.46 -45.06
C THR A 543 22.21 -22.70 -46.09
N ILE A 544 21.89 -21.45 -45.86
CA ILE A 544 21.21 -20.58 -46.84
C ILE A 544 22.22 -20.23 -47.93
N THR A 545 21.92 -20.62 -49.18
CA THR A 545 22.82 -20.36 -50.31
C THR A 545 22.34 -19.14 -51.10
N LEU A 546 23.19 -18.13 -51.23
CA LEU A 546 22.98 -16.95 -52.09
C LEU A 546 23.77 -17.18 -53.39
N THR A 547 23.06 -17.18 -54.54
CA THR A 547 23.61 -17.41 -55.87
C THR A 547 23.87 -16.14 -56.63
N ALA A 548 23.44 -14.98 -56.13
CA ALA A 548 23.62 -13.65 -56.75
C ALA A 548 24.19 -12.67 -55.71
N GLU A 549 24.71 -11.54 -56.17
CA GLU A 549 25.24 -10.46 -55.34
C GLU A 549 24.13 -9.87 -54.42
N LYS A 550 22.92 -9.77 -54.95
CA LYS A 550 21.73 -9.38 -54.22
C LYS A 550 20.81 -10.59 -54.04
N GLY A 551 20.31 -10.75 -52.82
CA GLY A 551 19.43 -11.87 -52.47
C GLY A 551 18.47 -11.50 -51.33
N ALA A 552 17.55 -12.41 -51.03
CA ALA A 552 16.68 -12.29 -49.91
C ALA A 552 16.84 -13.50 -48.98
N ILE A 553 17.01 -13.24 -47.71
CA ILE A 553 17.06 -14.26 -46.66
C ILE A 553 15.65 -14.38 -46.06
N PRO A 554 14.95 -15.55 -46.24
CA PRO A 554 13.70 -15.80 -45.58
C PRO A 554 13.96 -16.21 -44.13
N VAL A 555 13.31 -15.56 -43.19
CA VAL A 555 13.28 -15.88 -41.77
C VAL A 555 11.85 -16.23 -41.38
N THR A 556 11.65 -17.44 -40.88
CA THR A 556 10.34 -17.90 -40.43
C THR A 556 10.28 -17.82 -38.91
N PHE A 557 9.23 -17.17 -38.40
CA PHE A 557 8.91 -17.05 -36.99
C PHE A 557 7.72 -17.95 -36.69
N LEU A 558 7.78 -18.73 -35.61
CA LEU A 558 6.65 -19.50 -35.07
C LEU A 558 6.19 -18.80 -33.81
N ASN A 559 4.99 -18.26 -33.85
CA ASN A 559 4.35 -17.58 -32.73
C ASN A 559 3.22 -18.45 -32.18
N ASP A 560 3.54 -19.23 -31.13
CA ASP A 560 2.59 -20.12 -30.45
C ASP A 560 1.97 -19.48 -29.20
N THR A 561 2.10 -18.14 -29.04
CA THR A 561 1.53 -17.41 -27.90
C THR A 561 0.01 -17.24 -28.00
N GLY A 562 -0.56 -17.41 -29.19
CA GLY A 562 -1.97 -17.18 -29.45
C GLY A 562 -2.35 -15.70 -29.68
N GLN A 563 -1.39 -14.78 -29.56
CA GLN A 563 -1.58 -13.34 -29.72
C GLN A 563 -0.62 -12.78 -30.78
N ALA A 564 -0.98 -11.62 -31.36
CA ALA A 564 -0.06 -10.90 -32.22
C ALA A 564 1.05 -10.25 -31.38
N LEU A 565 2.29 -10.39 -31.80
CA LEU A 565 3.45 -9.84 -31.11
C LEU A 565 4.14 -8.79 -31.97
N ARG A 566 4.58 -7.71 -31.34
CA ARG A 566 5.38 -6.67 -31.98
C ARG A 566 6.83 -6.83 -31.57
N VAL A 567 7.70 -7.28 -32.47
CA VAL A 567 9.08 -7.60 -32.17
C VAL A 567 10.05 -6.76 -32.99
N ARG A 568 11.23 -6.52 -32.47
CA ARG A 568 12.37 -6.00 -33.20
C ARG A 568 13.25 -7.15 -33.62
N VAL A 569 13.51 -7.26 -34.91
CA VAL A 569 14.41 -8.25 -35.49
C VAL A 569 15.65 -7.54 -36.01
N ARG A 570 16.83 -7.98 -35.60
CA ARG A 570 18.11 -7.46 -36.04
C ARG A 570 18.98 -8.57 -36.60
N LEU A 571 19.57 -8.31 -37.75
CA LEU A 571 20.48 -9.18 -38.47
C LEU A 571 21.90 -8.62 -38.40
N GLU A 572 22.87 -9.42 -38.03
CA GLU A 572 24.28 -9.02 -37.90
C GLU A 572 25.18 -9.99 -38.67
N SER A 573 25.97 -9.48 -39.60
CA SER A 573 27.02 -10.23 -40.32
C SER A 573 28.07 -9.27 -40.85
N ASP A 574 29.36 -9.65 -40.74
CA ASP A 574 30.48 -8.85 -41.23
C ASP A 574 30.60 -8.88 -42.78
N LYS A 575 29.94 -9.83 -43.42
CA LYS A 575 30.09 -10.12 -44.87
C LYS A 575 28.84 -9.76 -45.68
N LEU A 576 27.74 -9.35 -45.01
CA LEU A 576 26.51 -8.92 -45.67
C LEU A 576 26.28 -7.43 -45.44
N VAL A 577 25.75 -6.78 -46.45
CA VAL A 577 25.19 -5.44 -46.38
C VAL A 577 23.68 -5.57 -46.41
N PHE A 578 23.02 -4.76 -45.64
CA PHE A 578 21.56 -4.71 -45.55
C PHE A 578 21.08 -3.39 -46.16
N PRO A 579 20.72 -3.31 -47.47
CA PRO A 579 20.32 -2.07 -48.14
C PRO A 579 19.12 -1.41 -47.51
N ASP A 580 18.17 -2.22 -46.99
CA ASP A 580 16.94 -1.76 -46.33
C ASP A 580 17.10 -1.58 -44.82
N GLY A 581 18.37 -1.59 -44.31
CA GLY A 581 18.69 -1.60 -42.90
C GLY A 581 18.76 -3.01 -42.31
N ASN A 582 19.55 -3.17 -41.23
CA ASN A 582 19.80 -4.44 -40.58
C ASN A 582 18.82 -4.73 -39.44
N GLN A 583 17.86 -3.85 -39.15
CA GLN A 583 16.83 -4.03 -38.14
C GLN A 583 15.45 -3.60 -38.65
N ARG A 584 14.41 -4.33 -38.19
CA ARG A 584 13.01 -4.03 -38.51
C ARG A 584 12.14 -4.35 -37.31
N VAL A 585 11.12 -3.52 -37.08
CA VAL A 585 10.02 -3.86 -36.18
C VAL A 585 8.94 -4.57 -36.99
N LEU A 586 8.52 -5.73 -36.54
CA LEU A 586 7.59 -6.63 -37.22
C LEU A 586 6.41 -6.94 -36.30
N ASP A 587 5.22 -6.96 -36.88
CA ASP A 587 4.02 -7.51 -36.24
C ASP A 587 3.90 -8.97 -36.66
N LEU A 588 4.01 -9.88 -35.69
CA LEU A 588 3.95 -11.33 -35.90
C LEU A 588 2.57 -11.86 -35.42
N PRO A 589 1.65 -12.11 -36.32
CA PRO A 589 0.38 -12.74 -35.97
C PRO A 589 0.61 -14.17 -35.42
N PRO A 590 -0.38 -14.76 -34.71
CA PRO A 590 -0.29 -16.14 -34.27
C PRO A 590 0.01 -17.13 -35.41
N ARG A 591 0.72 -18.21 -35.10
CA ARG A 591 1.20 -19.25 -35.99
C ARG A 591 2.49 -18.88 -36.72
N SER A 592 2.64 -19.20 -38.00
CA SER A 592 3.87 -19.04 -38.78
C SER A 592 3.85 -17.78 -39.63
N THR A 593 4.92 -17.00 -39.55
CA THR A 593 5.14 -15.82 -40.39
C THR A 593 6.53 -15.84 -40.98
N THR A 594 6.64 -15.74 -42.31
CA THR A 594 7.93 -15.67 -43.00
C THR A 594 8.17 -14.26 -43.51
N VAL A 595 9.28 -13.66 -43.08
CA VAL A 595 9.72 -12.32 -43.51
C VAL A 595 11.00 -12.46 -44.31
N ARG A 596 11.10 -11.70 -45.42
CA ARG A 596 12.28 -11.68 -46.29
C ARG A 596 13.10 -10.42 -46.02
N PHE A 597 14.42 -10.62 -45.79
CA PHE A 597 15.38 -9.56 -45.61
C PHE A 597 16.28 -9.45 -46.86
N THR A 598 16.31 -8.30 -47.50
CA THR A 598 17.19 -8.03 -48.65
C THR A 598 18.63 -7.92 -48.15
N VAL A 599 19.53 -8.64 -48.77
CA VAL A 599 20.94 -8.61 -48.43
C VAL A 599 21.80 -8.52 -49.68
N GLU A 600 22.93 -7.86 -49.56
CA GLU A 600 24.00 -7.82 -50.59
C GLU A 600 25.27 -8.46 -50.04
N THR A 601 25.89 -9.33 -50.81
CA THR A 601 27.13 -10.00 -50.39
C THR A 601 28.35 -9.24 -50.87
N ARG A 602 29.38 -9.16 -49.99
CA ARG A 602 30.68 -8.52 -50.34
C ARG A 602 31.79 -9.53 -50.56
N SER A 603 31.54 -10.79 -50.26
CA SER A 603 32.58 -11.83 -50.35
C SER A 603 31.97 -13.21 -50.60
N THR A 604 32.76 -14.09 -51.24
CA THR A 604 32.42 -15.51 -51.42
C THR A 604 32.82 -16.32 -50.17
N GLY A 605 32.12 -17.41 -49.90
CA GLY A 605 32.41 -18.32 -48.81
C GLY A 605 31.22 -18.61 -47.90
N THR A 606 31.45 -19.27 -46.77
CA THR A 606 30.46 -19.56 -45.74
C THR A 606 30.79 -18.75 -44.51
N PHE A 607 29.79 -18.01 -43.99
CA PHE A 607 29.97 -17.16 -42.83
C PHE A 607 28.69 -17.14 -41.96
N PRO A 608 28.81 -16.78 -40.69
CA PRO A 608 27.67 -16.70 -39.80
C PRO A 608 26.83 -15.45 -40.05
N LEU A 609 25.52 -15.60 -39.86
CA LEU A 609 24.52 -14.53 -39.72
C LEU A 609 23.84 -14.68 -38.39
N THR A 610 24.01 -13.71 -37.50
CA THR A 610 23.32 -13.68 -36.22
C THR A 610 21.98 -12.96 -36.38
N LEU A 611 20.92 -13.66 -35.99
CA LEU A 611 19.57 -13.13 -35.90
C LEU A 611 19.28 -12.89 -34.42
N ARG A 612 18.91 -11.65 -34.07
CA ARG A 612 18.46 -11.29 -32.73
C ARG A 612 17.01 -10.83 -32.81
N VAL A 613 16.18 -11.42 -31.94
CA VAL A 613 14.76 -11.03 -31.75
C VAL A 613 14.63 -10.46 -30.35
N THR A 614 14.11 -9.25 -30.26
CA THR A 614 13.90 -8.52 -28.99
C THR A 614 12.53 -7.87 -28.96
N SER A 615 12.12 -7.34 -27.80
CA SER A 615 11.01 -6.37 -27.71
C SER A 615 11.27 -5.16 -28.61
N PRO A 616 10.24 -4.36 -28.94
CA PRO A 616 10.37 -3.19 -29.82
C PRO A 616 11.39 -2.15 -29.34
N ASP A 617 11.53 -1.98 -28.02
CA ASP A 617 12.52 -1.11 -27.37
C ASP A 617 13.93 -1.73 -27.30
N GLY A 618 14.03 -3.07 -27.39
CA GLY A 618 15.28 -3.83 -27.35
C GLY A 618 15.68 -4.29 -25.93
N ALA A 619 14.89 -3.96 -24.91
CA ALA A 619 15.22 -4.27 -23.52
C ALA A 619 15.00 -5.75 -23.17
N LEU A 620 13.99 -6.42 -23.77
CA LEU A 620 13.70 -7.82 -23.52
C LEU A 620 14.28 -8.69 -24.67
N PRO A 621 15.36 -9.48 -24.43
CA PRO A 621 15.84 -10.44 -25.39
C PRO A 621 14.89 -11.65 -25.46
N ILE A 622 14.46 -12.04 -26.67
CA ILE A 622 13.54 -13.15 -26.88
C ILE A 622 14.33 -14.36 -27.39
N GLN A 623 15.05 -14.18 -28.49
CA GLN A 623 15.86 -15.26 -29.07
C GLN A 623 17.07 -14.71 -29.81
N GLN A 624 18.17 -15.45 -29.76
CA GLN A 624 19.33 -15.25 -30.61
C GLN A 624 19.64 -16.57 -31.31
N THR A 625 19.75 -16.53 -32.67
CA THR A 625 20.03 -17.69 -33.48
C THR A 625 21.12 -17.35 -34.49
N GLU A 626 22.04 -18.28 -34.73
CA GLU A 626 23.07 -18.17 -35.75
C GLU A 626 22.72 -19.07 -36.93
N VAL A 627 22.68 -18.48 -38.13
CA VAL A 627 22.40 -19.16 -39.40
C VAL A 627 23.61 -19.09 -40.28
N LYS A 628 23.99 -20.22 -40.89
CA LYS A 628 25.11 -20.26 -41.85
C LYS A 628 24.63 -19.80 -43.23
N VAL A 629 25.29 -18.77 -43.77
CA VAL A 629 25.03 -18.27 -45.12
C VAL A 629 26.22 -18.61 -46.00
N ARG A 630 25.98 -19.29 -47.13
CA ARG A 630 26.97 -19.61 -48.15
C ARG A 630 26.73 -18.78 -49.40
N THR A 631 27.73 -18.09 -49.87
CA THR A 631 27.66 -17.34 -51.14
C THR A 631 28.51 -18.06 -52.17
N THR A 632 27.90 -18.41 -53.31
CA THR A 632 28.55 -19.05 -54.46
C THR A 632 28.73 -18.06 -55.61
N PHE A 633 28.46 -16.79 -55.39
CA PHE A 633 28.62 -15.76 -56.38
C PHE A 633 30.10 -15.49 -56.67
N PHE A 634 30.50 -15.71 -57.88
CA PHE A 634 31.82 -15.33 -58.38
C PHE A 634 31.77 -13.88 -58.78
N VAL A 635 32.54 -13.03 -58.15
CA VAL A 635 32.83 -11.69 -58.69
C VAL A 635 33.66 -11.94 -59.97
N ASN A 636 32.98 -11.87 -61.07
CA ASN A 636 33.60 -12.15 -62.36
C ASN A 636 34.50 -10.94 -62.76
N ASN A 637 35.64 -10.80 -62.07
CA ASN A 637 36.69 -9.87 -62.47
C ASN A 637 37.46 -10.36 -63.76
N VAL A 638 36.87 -11.35 -64.46
CA VAL A 638 37.43 -11.83 -65.72
C VAL A 638 37.61 -10.69 -66.71
N GLY A 639 36.70 -9.70 -66.70
CA GLY A 639 36.87 -8.48 -67.49
C GLY A 639 38.12 -7.65 -67.16
N ALA A 640 38.46 -7.54 -65.84
CA ALA A 640 39.65 -6.82 -65.42
C ALA A 640 40.94 -7.58 -65.77
N PHE A 641 40.91 -8.94 -65.59
CA PHE A 641 42.07 -9.78 -65.99
C PHE A 641 42.23 -9.83 -67.52
N LEU A 642 41.13 -9.87 -68.30
CA LEU A 642 41.16 -9.78 -69.76
C LEU A 642 41.65 -8.43 -70.23
N THR A 643 41.22 -7.33 -69.58
CA THR A 643 41.70 -5.96 -69.93
C THR A 643 43.17 -5.79 -69.55
N VAL A 644 43.63 -6.25 -68.39
CA VAL A 644 45.05 -6.23 -68.01
C VAL A 644 45.87 -7.14 -68.93
N GLY A 645 45.37 -8.34 -69.25
CA GLY A 645 45.98 -9.25 -70.20
C GLY A 645 46.09 -8.66 -71.61
N ALA A 646 45.04 -8.02 -72.10
CA ALA A 646 45.03 -7.32 -73.40
C ALA A 646 45.97 -6.09 -73.43
N VAL A 647 46.05 -5.34 -72.31
CA VAL A 647 46.99 -4.22 -72.18
C VAL A 647 48.44 -4.71 -72.15
N LEU A 648 48.71 -5.77 -71.42
CA LEU A 648 50.05 -6.41 -71.38
C LEU A 648 50.40 -7.00 -72.74
N PHE A 649 49.49 -7.67 -73.45
CA PHE A 649 49.66 -8.18 -74.78
C PHE A 649 49.94 -7.08 -75.81
N LEU A 650 49.17 -5.98 -75.76
CA LEU A 650 49.38 -4.78 -76.60
C LEU A 650 50.70 -4.09 -76.28
N ALA A 651 51.11 -4.01 -75.04
CA ALA A 651 52.39 -3.46 -74.59
C ALA A 651 53.57 -4.36 -75.08
N GLY A 652 53.39 -5.67 -74.97
CA GLY A 652 54.33 -6.65 -75.50
C GLY A 652 54.48 -6.59 -77.03
N TRP A 653 53.37 -6.49 -77.75
CA TRP A 653 53.34 -6.29 -79.18
C TRP A 653 53.99 -4.96 -79.59
N TRP A 654 53.73 -3.89 -78.90
CA TRP A 654 54.34 -2.59 -79.16
C TRP A 654 55.81 -2.54 -78.89
N ALA A 655 56.26 -3.19 -77.83
CA ALA A 655 57.66 -3.38 -77.52
C ALA A 655 58.36 -4.28 -78.57
N HIS A 656 57.69 -5.29 -79.14
CA HIS A 656 58.18 -6.10 -80.24
C HIS A 656 58.27 -5.30 -81.51
N ASP A 657 57.30 -4.49 -81.90
CA ASP A 657 57.31 -3.65 -83.08
C ASP A 657 58.37 -2.56 -82.97
N ILE A 658 58.57 -1.95 -81.78
CA ILE A 658 59.68 -1.01 -81.55
C ILE A 658 61.06 -1.65 -81.74
N ARG A 659 61.21 -2.94 -81.24
CA ARG A 659 62.46 -3.69 -81.49
C ARG A 659 62.70 -4.01 -82.97
N ARG A 660 61.63 -4.28 -83.74
CA ARG A 660 61.72 -4.46 -85.20
C ARG A 660 62.08 -3.18 -85.88
N ARG A 661 61.59 -2.07 -85.52
CA ARG A 661 61.88 -0.74 -86.10
C ARG A 661 63.30 -0.26 -85.74
N ARG A 662 63.78 -0.59 -84.56
CA ARG A 662 65.18 -0.29 -84.17
C ARG A 662 66.21 -1.11 -84.90
N ARG A 663 65.90 -2.28 -85.40
CA ARG A 663 66.84 -3.15 -86.23
C ARG A 663 66.91 -2.67 -87.71
N ARG A 664 65.99 -1.78 -88.12
CA ARG A 664 66.00 -1.24 -89.49
C ARG A 664 66.66 0.14 -89.61
N ARG A 665 67.19 0.72 -88.54
CA ARG A 665 67.79 2.07 -88.54
C ARG A 665 69.29 2.04 -88.13
N ALA A 666 69.93 0.99 -88.31
CA ALA A 666 71.41 0.92 -88.22
C ALA A 666 72.00 0.78 -89.61
N ALA A 667 72.03 1.85 -90.41
CA ALA A 667 72.93 2.03 -91.54
C ALA A 667 72.93 3.53 -91.92
N THR A 668 73.88 4.24 -91.38
CA THR A 668 74.85 5.22 -91.93
C THR A 668 74.33 6.53 -92.55
N PRO A 669 75.17 7.63 -92.72
CA PRO A 669 75.74 8.51 -91.68
C PRO A 669 75.70 10.01 -91.98
N ALA A 670 76.26 10.81 -91.14
CA ALA A 670 77.00 12.07 -91.28
C ALA A 670 76.25 13.46 -91.46
N HIS A 671 76.45 14.24 -90.47
CA HIS A 671 76.92 15.61 -90.29
C HIS A 671 76.30 16.83 -91.12
N PRO A 672 76.50 18.12 -90.68
CA PRO A 672 76.48 18.71 -89.34
C PRO A 672 75.80 20.09 -89.25
N SER A 673 75.75 20.64 -88.08
CA SER A 673 76.00 22.04 -87.73
C SER A 673 74.86 23.06 -87.61
N LEU A 674 74.93 23.72 -86.53
CA LEU A 674 74.82 25.12 -86.07
C LEU A 674 73.51 25.66 -85.58
N ALA A 675 73.67 26.14 -84.40
CA ALA A 675 73.40 27.44 -83.78
C ALA A 675 72.19 27.56 -82.82
N SER A 676 72.67 27.78 -81.67
CA SER A 676 71.96 28.39 -80.51
C SER A 676 71.59 29.86 -80.74
N PRO A 677 71.15 30.57 -79.74
CA PRO A 677 69.98 30.60 -78.84
C PRO A 677 69.24 32.00 -78.94
N PRO A 678 68.68 32.68 -78.03
CA PRO A 678 68.38 32.49 -76.58
C PRO A 678 67.04 33.10 -76.11
N ALA A 679 66.92 33.03 -74.82
CA ALA A 679 66.33 33.95 -73.83
C ALA A 679 64.87 33.85 -73.36
N THR A 680 64.79 33.50 -72.17
CA THR A 680 64.03 33.98 -71.00
C THR A 680 63.43 35.39 -71.11
N PRO A 681 62.60 35.95 -70.19
CA PRO A 681 62.07 35.44 -68.86
C PRO A 681 60.68 35.97 -68.44
N GLY A 682 60.31 35.70 -67.25
CA GLY A 682 59.50 36.57 -66.35
C GLY A 682 58.15 35.97 -65.92
N ALA A 683 57.99 35.60 -64.80
CA ALA A 683 57.87 36.23 -63.51
C ALA A 683 56.45 36.65 -63.15
N GLY A 684 56.10 36.33 -61.92
CA GLY A 684 55.09 37.02 -61.13
C GLY A 684 54.03 36.08 -60.55
N GLN A 685 54.20 35.63 -59.38
CA GLN A 685 53.75 36.19 -58.09
C GLN A 685 52.24 36.56 -58.14
N SER A 686 51.36 36.27 -57.23
CA SER A 686 51.43 36.19 -55.81
C SER A 686 50.04 35.89 -55.25
N SER A 687 50.01 35.15 -54.16
CA SER A 687 49.37 35.47 -52.88
C SER A 687 47.89 35.65 -52.71
N GLY A 688 47.44 35.09 -51.64
CA GLY A 688 46.48 35.71 -50.70
C GLY A 688 45.29 34.79 -50.39
N GLN A 689 45.37 34.03 -49.36
CA GLN A 689 44.85 34.27 -48.00
C GLN A 689 43.33 34.45 -47.94
N SER A 690 42.76 33.61 -47.17
CA SER A 690 42.16 33.66 -45.85
C SER A 690 40.64 33.60 -45.79
N SER A 691 40.25 32.75 -44.94
CA SER A 691 39.48 32.69 -43.71
C SER A 691 37.98 32.63 -43.77
N THR A 692 37.59 31.58 -43.19
CA THR A 692 36.49 31.36 -42.22
C THR A 692 35.46 32.49 -42.00
N PRO A 693 34.24 32.20 -41.49
CA PRO A 693 34.01 31.33 -40.35
C PRO A 693 33.17 30.07 -40.62
#